data_4fd3bf14e4febdc89927b9118fc6a9b6
#
_entry.id   4fd3bf14e4febdc89927b9118fc6a9b6
#
_cell.length_a   1.000
_cell.length_b   1.000
_cell.length_c   1.000
_cell.angle_alpha   90.00
_cell.angle_beta   90.00
_cell.angle_gamma   90.00
#
_symmetry.space_group_name_H-M   'P 1'
#
loop_
_entity.id
_entity.type
_entity.pdbx_description
1 polymer ?
#
loop_
_entity_poly.entity_id
_entity_poly.type
_entity_poly.pdbx_seq_one_letter_code
_entity_poly.pdbx_strand_id
1 'polypeptide(L)'
;MESIEQQLTELRTTLRHHEYLYHVMDAPEIPDAEYDRLMRELRELETKHPELITPDSPTQRVGAAPLAAFSQIRHEVPMLSLDNVFDEESFLAFNKRVQDRLKSNEKVTWCCELKLDGLAVSILYENGVLVSAATRGDGTTGEDITSNVRTIRAIPLKLHGENIPARLEVRGEVFLPQAGFEKINEDARRTGGKVFANPRNAAAGSLRQLDPRITAKRPLTFFCYGVGVLEGGELPDTHLGRLLQFKKWGLPVSDRVTLCESAEEVLAFYHKVEEDRPTLGFDIDGVVIKVNSLTQQEQLGFVARAPRWAVAFKFPAQEQMTFVRDVEFQVGRTGAITPVARLESVHVAGVLVSNATLHNADEIERLGLRIGDKVVIRRAGDVIPQVVNVVLSERPEDTREVVFPTHCPVCGSDVERVEGEAVARCTGGLICGAQRKESLKHFVSRRAMDVDGMGDKIIDQLVEKEYVHTPADLFKLTAGKLTGLERMGPKSAQNVVNALEKAKETTFARFLYALGIREVGEATAAGLAAYFGTLEALEAASIEELQKVPDVGIVVASHVHNFFAEESNRNVISELLAEGVHWPEPIIINAEEIDSPFAGKTVVLTGSLSQMSRDDAKARLVELGAKVAGSVSKKTDLVIAGEAAGSKLAKAQELGIEVIDEAEMLRLLGS
;
A
#
# COMPACT_ATOMS: atom_id res chain seq x y z
N MET A 1 11.10 46.37 -9.48
CA MET A 1 10.92 45.91 -8.09
C MET A 1 9.44 45.91 -7.78
N GLU A 2 8.90 44.77 -7.44
CA GLU A 2 7.52 44.68 -6.91
C GLU A 2 7.43 45.47 -5.59
N SER A 3 6.33 46.23 -5.43
CA SER A 3 6.05 46.87 -4.18
C SER A 3 5.73 45.82 -3.09
N ILE A 4 5.94 46.20 -1.81
CA ILE A 4 5.58 45.32 -0.70
C ILE A 4 4.10 44.99 -0.69
N GLU A 5 3.24 45.94 -1.08
CA GLU A 5 1.80 45.71 -1.21
C GLU A 5 1.45 44.66 -2.27
N GLN A 6 2.18 44.66 -3.39
CA GLN A 6 2.02 43.63 -4.44
C GLN A 6 2.46 42.26 -3.94
N GLN A 7 3.60 42.16 -3.25
CA GLN A 7 4.08 40.92 -2.66
C GLN A 7 3.09 40.33 -1.65
N LEU A 8 2.54 41.18 -0.77
CA LEU A 8 1.53 40.77 0.20
C LEU A 8 0.26 40.26 -0.49
N THR A 9 -0.22 40.96 -1.50
CA THR A 9 -1.42 40.57 -2.27
C THR A 9 -1.22 39.22 -2.96
N GLU A 10 -0.09 39.00 -3.58
CA GLU A 10 0.25 37.72 -4.23
C GLU A 10 0.34 36.57 -3.23
N LEU A 11 1.04 36.76 -2.12
CA LEU A 11 1.15 35.74 -1.07
C LEU A 11 -0.20 35.39 -0.48
N ARG A 12 -1.04 36.38 -0.17
CA ARG A 12 -2.38 36.17 0.37
C ARG A 12 -3.27 35.43 -0.61
N THR A 13 -3.24 35.80 -1.88
CA THR A 13 -4.01 35.12 -2.93
C THR A 13 -3.58 33.68 -3.12
N THR A 14 -2.28 33.44 -3.17
CA THR A 14 -1.70 32.08 -3.29
C THR A 14 -2.07 31.23 -2.08
N LEU A 15 -1.91 31.75 -0.87
CA LEU A 15 -2.25 31.02 0.36
C LEU A 15 -3.75 30.73 0.46
N ARG A 16 -4.63 31.66 0.10
CA ARG A 16 -6.08 31.40 0.08
C ARG A 16 -6.44 30.29 -0.91
N HIS A 17 -5.79 30.28 -2.07
CA HIS A 17 -6.01 29.22 -3.06
C HIS A 17 -5.62 27.85 -2.49
N HIS A 18 -4.43 27.73 -1.87
CA HIS A 18 -3.97 26.48 -1.29
C HIS A 18 -4.75 26.09 -0.03
N GLU A 19 -5.19 27.04 0.78
CA GLU A 19 -6.12 26.78 1.90
C GLU A 19 -7.44 26.19 1.41
N TYR A 20 -7.99 26.74 0.34
CA TYR A 20 -9.22 26.23 -0.25
C TYR A 20 -9.06 24.81 -0.77
N LEU A 21 -7.99 24.53 -1.51
CA LEU A 21 -7.70 23.18 -1.99
C LEU A 21 -7.48 22.19 -0.86
N TYR A 22 -6.75 22.59 0.18
CA TYR A 22 -6.38 21.75 1.29
C TYR A 22 -7.55 21.45 2.24
N HIS A 23 -8.22 22.51 2.73
CA HIS A 23 -9.25 22.37 3.75
C HIS A 23 -10.67 22.16 3.22
N VAL A 24 -10.99 22.70 2.07
CA VAL A 24 -12.35 22.64 1.51
C VAL A 24 -12.48 21.50 0.49
N MET A 25 -11.52 21.37 -0.40
CA MET A 25 -11.56 20.39 -1.49
C MET A 25 -10.90 19.08 -1.15
N ASP A 26 -10.16 18.98 -0.04
CA ASP A 26 -9.35 17.82 0.34
C ASP A 26 -8.43 17.35 -0.82
N ALA A 27 -7.92 18.30 -1.57
CA ALA A 27 -7.09 18.06 -2.76
C ALA A 27 -5.93 19.07 -2.81
N PRO A 28 -4.97 19.00 -1.86
CA PRO A 28 -3.85 19.92 -1.83
C PRO A 28 -3.00 19.77 -3.10
N GLU A 29 -2.53 20.89 -3.62
CA GLU A 29 -1.65 20.95 -4.77
C GLU A 29 -0.18 20.99 -4.37
N ILE A 30 0.15 21.57 -3.20
CA ILE A 30 1.50 21.71 -2.68
C ILE A 30 1.67 20.94 -1.36
N PRO A 31 2.94 20.56 -0.98
CA PRO A 31 3.21 19.96 0.33
C PRO A 31 2.94 20.92 1.48
N ASP A 32 2.66 20.39 2.67
CA ASP A 32 2.48 21.16 3.89
C ASP A 32 3.68 22.05 4.20
N ALA A 33 4.90 21.56 3.95
CA ALA A 33 6.13 22.32 4.18
C ALA A 33 6.20 23.60 3.31
N GLU A 34 5.74 23.51 2.06
CA GLU A 34 5.68 24.68 1.18
C GLU A 34 4.59 25.66 1.62
N TYR A 35 3.43 25.16 2.04
CA TYR A 35 2.40 25.99 2.63
C TYR A 35 2.91 26.73 3.88
N ASP A 36 3.60 26.01 4.77
CA ASP A 36 4.19 26.58 5.98
C ASP A 36 5.26 27.63 5.65
N ARG A 37 6.07 27.39 4.59
CA ARG A 37 7.06 28.35 4.11
C ARG A 37 6.41 29.66 3.63
N LEU A 38 5.38 29.53 2.82
CA LEU A 38 4.62 30.69 2.30
C LEU A 38 3.97 31.47 3.45
N MET A 39 3.41 30.77 4.43
CA MET A 39 2.79 31.37 5.59
C MET A 39 3.82 32.15 6.45
N ARG A 40 5.01 31.57 6.64
CA ARG A 40 6.11 32.27 7.36
C ARG A 40 6.54 33.53 6.63
N GLU A 41 6.70 33.46 5.33
CA GLU A 41 7.05 34.61 4.50
C GLU A 41 6.02 35.73 4.64
N LEU A 42 4.73 35.39 4.60
CA LEU A 42 3.65 36.35 4.80
C LEU A 42 3.68 36.96 6.20
N ARG A 43 3.87 36.15 7.23
CA ARG A 43 3.97 36.64 8.63
C ARG A 43 5.16 37.59 8.85
N GLU A 44 6.31 37.28 8.27
CA GLU A 44 7.50 38.14 8.35
C GLU A 44 7.25 39.48 7.69
N LEU A 45 6.63 39.53 6.52
CA LEU A 45 6.28 40.75 5.83
C LEU A 45 5.24 41.57 6.61
N GLU A 46 4.21 40.93 7.15
CA GLU A 46 3.19 41.59 7.96
C GLU A 46 3.75 42.13 9.28
N THR A 47 4.71 41.42 9.89
CA THR A 47 5.39 41.85 11.10
C THR A 47 6.24 43.11 10.85
N LYS A 48 6.88 43.21 9.70
CA LYS A 48 7.65 44.38 9.29
C LYS A 48 6.77 45.55 8.84
N HIS A 49 5.54 45.27 8.43
CA HIS A 49 4.58 46.26 7.92
C HIS A 49 3.20 46.06 8.57
N PRO A 50 3.07 46.33 9.90
CA PRO A 50 1.80 46.07 10.61
C PRO A 50 0.61 46.84 10.06
N GLU A 51 0.86 48.02 9.47
CA GLU A 51 -0.15 48.87 8.86
C GLU A 51 -0.81 48.24 7.61
N LEU A 52 -0.16 47.25 7.02
CA LEU A 52 -0.64 46.53 5.83
C LEU A 52 -1.39 45.23 6.14
N ILE A 53 -1.53 44.87 7.42
CA ILE A 53 -2.30 43.69 7.83
C ILE A 53 -3.78 43.92 7.54
N THR A 54 -4.39 42.95 6.82
CA THR A 54 -5.82 42.98 6.51
C THR A 54 -6.58 41.95 7.33
N PRO A 55 -7.86 42.19 7.70
CA PRO A 55 -8.63 41.21 8.47
C PRO A 55 -8.85 39.86 7.75
N ASP A 56 -8.77 39.86 6.43
CA ASP A 56 -8.93 38.68 5.59
C ASP A 56 -7.61 37.97 5.26
N SER A 57 -6.49 38.42 5.82
CA SER A 57 -5.20 37.74 5.64
C SER A 57 -5.27 36.31 6.19
N PRO A 58 -4.71 35.33 5.49
CA PRO A 58 -4.60 33.96 6.00
C PRO A 58 -3.94 33.86 7.38
N THR A 59 -3.07 34.84 7.72
CA THR A 59 -2.43 34.90 9.05
C THR A 59 -3.43 35.21 10.17
N GLN A 60 -4.64 35.67 9.88
CA GLN A 60 -5.69 35.99 10.84
C GLN A 60 -6.70 34.85 11.04
N ARG A 61 -6.43 33.67 10.46
CA ARG A 61 -7.36 32.53 10.45
C ARG A 61 -6.78 31.28 11.11
N VAL A 62 -7.68 30.43 11.66
CA VAL A 62 -7.36 29.08 12.17
C VAL A 62 -8.20 28.07 11.37
N GLY A 63 -7.58 27.41 10.41
CA GLY A 63 -8.28 26.43 9.56
C GLY A 63 -9.19 27.07 8.51
N ALA A 64 -10.00 26.26 7.85
CA ALA A 64 -10.93 26.70 6.81
C ALA A 64 -12.36 26.81 7.33
N ALA A 65 -13.17 27.64 6.67
CA ALA A 65 -14.61 27.69 6.94
C ALA A 65 -15.26 26.32 6.60
N PRO A 66 -16.28 25.89 7.38
CA PRO A 66 -16.99 24.65 7.11
C PRO A 66 -17.72 24.69 5.77
N LEU A 67 -17.86 23.51 5.11
CA LEU A 67 -18.68 23.39 3.90
C LEU A 67 -20.15 23.54 4.24
N ALA A 68 -20.89 24.28 3.40
CA ALA A 68 -22.32 24.50 3.58
C ALA A 68 -23.19 23.23 3.48
N ALA A 69 -22.66 22.16 2.88
CA ALA A 69 -23.34 20.86 2.76
C ALA A 69 -23.50 20.13 4.09
N PHE A 70 -22.67 20.45 5.09
CA PHE A 70 -22.78 19.91 6.44
C PHE A 70 -23.45 20.92 7.37
N SER A 71 -24.23 20.42 8.33
CA SER A 71 -24.66 21.23 9.46
C SER A 71 -23.42 21.72 10.23
N GLN A 72 -23.53 22.90 10.83
CA GLN A 72 -22.42 23.51 11.53
C GLN A 72 -22.59 23.39 13.05
N ILE A 73 -21.49 23.21 13.75
CA ILE A 73 -21.41 23.22 15.21
C ILE A 73 -20.45 24.31 15.63
N ARG A 74 -20.94 25.22 16.48
CA ARG A 74 -20.09 26.23 17.11
C ARG A 74 -19.38 25.60 18.30
N HIS A 75 -18.04 25.74 18.37
CA HIS A 75 -17.26 25.29 19.51
C HIS A 75 -17.47 26.21 20.70
N GLU A 76 -17.92 25.67 21.84
CA GLU A 76 -18.03 26.44 23.09
C GLU A 76 -16.66 26.88 23.60
N VAL A 77 -15.64 26.02 23.41
CA VAL A 77 -14.23 26.32 23.65
C VAL A 77 -13.52 26.32 22.31
N PRO A 78 -12.89 27.41 21.88
CA PRO A 78 -12.22 27.44 20.58
C PRO A 78 -11.15 26.37 20.44
N MET A 79 -11.02 25.78 19.25
CA MET A 79 -9.96 24.84 18.89
C MET A 79 -8.82 25.63 18.25
N LEU A 80 -7.73 25.79 18.99
CA LEU A 80 -6.59 26.60 18.57
C LEU A 80 -5.52 25.79 17.85
N SER A 81 -4.72 26.47 17.03
CA SER A 81 -3.53 25.89 16.40
C SER A 81 -2.37 25.86 17.41
N LEU A 82 -1.35 25.06 17.10
CA LEU A 82 -0.08 25.06 17.83
C LEU A 82 0.97 25.85 17.03
N ASP A 83 1.86 26.57 17.72
CA ASP A 83 3.06 27.09 17.10
C ASP A 83 4.02 25.95 16.77
N ASN A 84 4.82 26.15 15.73
CA ASN A 84 5.75 25.15 15.24
C ASN A 84 7.19 25.54 15.54
N VAL A 85 8.00 24.54 15.85
CA VAL A 85 9.47 24.64 15.83
C VAL A 85 10.01 23.52 14.92
N PHE A 86 11.18 23.77 14.31
CA PHE A 86 11.73 22.88 13.29
C PHE A 86 13.13 22.37 13.62
N ASP A 87 13.76 22.93 14.64
CA ASP A 87 15.11 22.58 15.09
C ASP A 87 15.25 22.66 16.60
N GLU A 88 16.34 22.09 17.12
CA GLU A 88 16.63 22.09 18.57
C GLU A 88 16.78 23.50 19.15
N GLU A 89 17.43 24.38 18.41
CA GLU A 89 17.63 25.76 18.82
C GLU A 89 16.30 26.48 19.04
N SER A 90 15.38 26.36 18.14
CA SER A 90 14.02 26.93 18.24
C SER A 90 13.24 26.34 19.42
N PHE A 91 13.36 25.03 19.63
CA PHE A 91 12.75 24.41 20.83
C PHE A 91 13.36 24.92 22.13
N LEU A 92 14.68 25.02 22.23
CA LEU A 92 15.35 25.54 23.41
C LEU A 92 14.97 26.99 23.68
N ALA A 93 14.78 27.80 22.65
CA ALA A 93 14.27 29.17 22.78
C ALA A 93 12.83 29.17 23.32
N PHE A 94 11.99 28.26 22.88
CA PHE A 94 10.63 28.07 23.41
C PHE A 94 10.68 27.68 24.89
N ASN A 95 11.51 26.71 25.25
CA ASN A 95 11.72 26.31 26.65
C ASN A 95 12.13 27.49 27.54
N LYS A 96 13.06 28.29 27.05
CA LYS A 96 13.51 29.50 27.77
C LYS A 96 12.37 30.48 27.96
N ARG A 97 11.56 30.77 26.95
CA ARG A 97 10.40 31.66 27.06
C ARG A 97 9.40 31.16 28.10
N VAL A 98 9.14 29.85 28.17
CA VAL A 98 8.27 29.25 29.18
C VAL A 98 8.85 29.43 30.58
N GLN A 99 10.12 29.12 30.77
CA GLN A 99 10.79 29.27 32.08
C GLN A 99 10.80 30.72 32.55
N ASP A 100 11.15 31.65 31.68
CA ASP A 100 11.21 33.07 31.99
C ASP A 100 9.84 33.65 32.34
N ARG A 101 8.80 33.22 31.63
CA ARG A 101 7.44 33.72 31.86
C ARG A 101 6.82 33.22 33.17
N LEU A 102 7.14 32.00 33.56
CA LEU A 102 6.67 31.41 34.81
C LEU A 102 7.29 32.06 36.04
N LYS A 103 8.51 32.55 35.93
CA LYS A 103 9.24 33.22 37.02
C LYS A 103 9.26 32.46 38.34
N SER A 104 9.06 31.17 38.31
CA SER A 104 8.90 30.29 39.45
C SER A 104 10.15 29.43 39.61
N ASN A 105 10.46 29.05 40.85
CA ASN A 105 11.46 28.01 41.14
C ASN A 105 10.87 26.61 40.99
N GLU A 106 9.58 26.49 40.65
CA GLU A 106 8.94 25.21 40.42
C GLU A 106 9.46 24.58 39.12
N LYS A 107 9.67 23.30 39.19
CA LYS A 107 10.12 22.52 38.04
C LYS A 107 9.02 22.42 36.97
N VAL A 108 9.39 22.69 35.73
CA VAL A 108 8.50 22.47 34.60
C VAL A 108 8.70 21.05 34.09
N THR A 109 7.61 20.27 34.04
CA THR A 109 7.58 18.98 33.39
C THR A 109 6.79 19.07 32.11
N TRP A 110 7.15 18.21 31.16
CA TRP A 110 6.60 18.22 29.80
C TRP A 110 5.88 16.93 29.52
N CYS A 111 4.65 16.99 29.01
CA CYS A 111 3.96 15.86 28.46
C CYS A 111 4.19 15.86 26.94
N CYS A 112 4.87 14.85 26.44
CA CYS A 112 5.25 14.73 25.05
C CYS A 112 4.41 13.66 24.36
N GLU A 113 3.86 14.01 23.21
CA GLU A 113 2.93 13.17 22.45
C GLU A 113 3.37 13.10 20.99
N LEU A 114 2.87 12.11 20.27
CA LEU A 114 3.01 12.07 18.81
C LEU A 114 2.13 13.15 18.18
N LYS A 115 2.66 13.86 17.18
CA LYS A 115 1.87 14.74 16.34
C LYS A 115 1.26 13.92 15.20
N LEU A 116 0.06 13.45 15.41
CA LEU A 116 -0.66 12.60 14.46
C LEU A 116 -1.04 13.41 13.22
N ASP A 117 -0.89 12.81 12.07
CA ASP A 117 -1.18 13.42 10.78
C ASP A 117 -2.54 12.93 10.27
N GLY A 118 -3.59 13.60 10.69
CA GLY A 118 -4.97 13.26 10.38
C GLY A 118 -5.87 14.49 10.42
N LEU A 119 -7.07 14.32 10.94
CA LEU A 119 -8.07 15.36 11.09
C LEU A 119 -8.44 15.57 12.56
N ALA A 120 -8.30 16.79 13.06
CA ALA A 120 -8.69 17.14 14.42
C ALA A 120 -10.21 17.14 14.57
N VAL A 121 -10.70 16.45 15.58
CA VAL A 121 -12.13 16.35 15.88
C VAL A 121 -12.41 16.64 17.35
N SER A 122 -13.62 17.11 17.59
CA SER A 122 -14.19 17.35 18.92
C SER A 122 -15.38 16.42 19.08
N ILE A 123 -15.44 15.70 20.21
CA ILE A 123 -16.51 14.75 20.49
C ILE A 123 -17.14 15.10 21.84
N LEU A 124 -18.44 15.37 21.85
CA LEU A 124 -19.16 15.69 23.07
C LEU A 124 -19.89 14.45 23.62
N TYR A 125 -19.57 14.15 24.88
CA TYR A 125 -20.27 13.14 25.68
C TYR A 125 -21.14 13.82 26.73
N GLU A 126 -22.40 13.40 26.82
CA GLU A 126 -23.31 13.79 27.91
C GLU A 126 -23.64 12.56 28.74
N ASN A 127 -23.34 12.64 30.03
CA ASN A 127 -23.49 11.49 30.94
C ASN A 127 -22.83 10.21 30.41
N GLY A 128 -21.68 10.36 29.77
CA GLY A 128 -20.91 9.26 29.19
C GLY A 128 -21.39 8.78 27.81
N VAL A 129 -22.42 9.35 27.24
CA VAL A 129 -22.98 8.94 25.93
C VAL A 129 -22.59 9.97 24.89
N LEU A 130 -22.06 9.50 23.75
CA LEU A 130 -21.69 10.36 22.61
C LEU A 130 -22.94 10.99 22.03
N VAL A 131 -23.00 12.33 22.00
CA VAL A 131 -24.14 13.09 21.49
C VAL A 131 -23.82 13.88 20.22
N SER A 132 -22.60 14.40 20.07
CA SER A 132 -22.22 15.12 18.86
C SER A 132 -20.72 15.06 18.62
N ALA A 133 -20.34 15.25 17.37
CA ALA A 133 -18.94 15.37 16.97
C ALA A 133 -18.80 16.39 15.83
N ALA A 134 -17.72 17.14 15.87
CA ALA A 134 -17.47 18.19 14.90
C ALA A 134 -16.00 18.20 14.47
N THR A 135 -15.74 18.67 13.25
CA THR A 135 -14.39 19.01 12.81
C THR A 135 -13.96 20.32 13.49
N ARG A 136 -12.67 20.60 13.46
CA ARG A 136 -12.14 21.88 13.96
C ARG A 136 -12.72 23.06 13.18
N GLY A 137 -12.88 22.92 11.84
CA GLY A 137 -13.28 24.01 10.97
C GLY A 137 -12.30 25.19 11.03
N ASP A 138 -12.80 26.38 11.28
CA ASP A 138 -11.99 27.60 11.47
C ASP A 138 -11.54 27.79 12.93
N GLY A 139 -11.78 26.80 13.79
CA GLY A 139 -11.48 26.87 15.23
C GLY A 139 -12.65 27.37 16.06
N THR A 140 -13.58 28.12 15.49
CA THR A 140 -14.80 28.64 16.13
C THR A 140 -16.01 27.82 15.76
N THR A 141 -16.15 27.45 14.50
CA THR A 141 -17.27 26.68 13.93
C THR A 141 -16.72 25.52 13.09
N GLY A 142 -17.17 24.32 13.34
CA GLY A 142 -16.83 23.12 12.60
C GLY A 142 -18.03 22.50 11.90
N GLU A 143 -17.79 21.49 11.07
CA GLU A 143 -18.82 20.70 10.43
C GLU A 143 -19.31 19.60 11.36
N ASP A 144 -20.62 19.38 11.42
CA ASP A 144 -21.22 18.29 12.18
C ASP A 144 -20.97 16.96 11.45
N ILE A 145 -20.12 16.14 12.04
CA ILE A 145 -19.76 14.83 11.51
C ILE A 145 -20.17 13.69 12.46
N THR A 146 -21.17 13.93 13.30
CA THR A 146 -21.60 13.00 14.34
C THR A 146 -21.88 11.61 13.77
N SER A 147 -22.67 11.51 12.70
CA SER A 147 -23.00 10.22 12.09
C SER A 147 -21.78 9.47 11.57
N ASN A 148 -20.80 10.18 11.02
CA ASN A 148 -19.57 9.60 10.52
C ASN A 148 -18.65 9.12 11.65
N VAL A 149 -18.49 9.93 12.68
CA VAL A 149 -17.68 9.58 13.86
C VAL A 149 -18.24 8.34 14.56
N ARG A 150 -19.56 8.18 14.61
CA ARG A 150 -20.20 7.01 15.19
C ARG A 150 -19.82 5.70 14.50
N THR A 151 -19.35 5.74 13.27
CA THR A 151 -18.91 4.55 12.53
C THR A 151 -17.49 4.13 12.86
N ILE A 152 -16.71 4.98 13.52
CA ILE A 152 -15.32 4.69 13.88
C ILE A 152 -15.29 3.82 15.13
N ARG A 153 -14.86 2.57 14.97
CA ARG A 153 -14.94 1.56 16.06
C ARG A 153 -14.06 1.90 17.26
N ALA A 154 -12.94 2.60 17.05
CA ALA A 154 -12.06 3.02 18.14
C ALA A 154 -12.69 4.06 19.06
N ILE A 155 -13.70 4.79 18.59
CA ILE A 155 -14.39 5.82 19.37
C ILE A 155 -15.58 5.21 20.10
N PRO A 156 -15.58 5.18 21.45
CA PRO A 156 -16.68 4.60 22.19
C PRO A 156 -17.94 5.45 22.06
N LEU A 157 -19.09 4.81 21.83
CA LEU A 157 -20.40 5.46 21.85
C LEU A 157 -20.84 5.75 23.29
N LYS A 158 -20.30 5.00 24.24
CA LYS A 158 -20.55 5.17 25.66
C LYS A 158 -19.25 4.95 26.44
N LEU A 159 -18.90 5.92 27.25
CA LEU A 159 -17.76 5.80 28.17
C LEU A 159 -18.13 4.86 29.31
N HIS A 160 -17.14 4.17 29.85
CA HIS A 160 -17.32 3.29 31.01
C HIS A 160 -16.40 3.71 32.15
N GLY A 161 -16.68 3.25 33.35
CA GLY A 161 -15.93 3.64 34.54
C GLY A 161 -16.73 4.56 35.46
N GLU A 162 -16.04 5.15 36.41
CA GLU A 162 -16.64 5.97 37.44
C GLU A 162 -16.33 7.45 37.30
N ASN A 163 -17.18 8.30 37.86
CA ASN A 163 -16.98 9.75 37.94
C ASN A 163 -16.89 10.46 36.58
N ILE A 164 -17.63 9.96 35.60
CA ILE A 164 -17.72 10.56 34.28
C ILE A 164 -18.45 11.90 34.40
N PRO A 165 -17.85 13.02 33.91
CA PRO A 165 -18.52 14.33 33.95
C PRO A 165 -19.85 14.34 33.20
N ALA A 166 -20.80 15.17 33.64
CA ALA A 166 -22.09 15.30 32.99
C ALA A 166 -21.97 15.77 31.53
N ARG A 167 -21.06 16.72 31.26
CA ARG A 167 -20.69 17.14 29.90
C ARG A 167 -19.18 17.11 29.76
N LEU A 168 -18.71 16.32 28.83
CA LEU A 168 -17.30 16.17 28.54
C LEU A 168 -17.08 16.22 27.04
N GLU A 169 -16.37 17.24 26.57
CA GLU A 169 -15.87 17.33 25.21
C GLU A 169 -14.44 16.86 25.16
N VAL A 170 -14.19 15.77 24.45
CA VAL A 170 -12.83 15.29 24.20
C VAL A 170 -12.38 15.68 22.81
N ARG A 171 -11.10 15.97 22.68
CA ARG A 171 -10.46 16.36 21.43
C ARG A 171 -9.38 15.36 21.08
N GLY A 172 -9.28 15.04 19.81
CA GLY A 172 -8.31 14.09 19.32
C GLY A 172 -8.14 14.15 17.83
N GLU A 173 -7.38 13.21 17.33
CA GLU A 173 -7.06 13.10 15.90
C GLU A 173 -7.66 11.82 15.34
N VAL A 174 -8.47 11.95 14.29
CA VAL A 174 -8.88 10.83 13.45
C VAL A 174 -7.83 10.69 12.36
N PHE A 175 -7.28 9.52 12.21
CA PHE A 175 -6.21 9.26 11.25
C PHE A 175 -6.38 7.89 10.59
N LEU A 176 -5.65 7.68 9.52
CA LEU A 176 -5.70 6.45 8.74
C LEU A 176 -4.33 5.78 8.77
N PRO A 177 -4.23 4.52 9.25
CA PRO A 177 -2.99 3.75 9.15
C PRO A 177 -2.52 3.60 7.71
N GLN A 178 -1.21 3.48 7.50
CA GLN A 178 -0.61 3.37 6.16
C GLN A 178 -1.18 2.22 5.34
N ALA A 179 -1.38 1.05 5.95
CA ALA A 179 -1.98 -0.11 5.26
C ALA A 179 -3.40 0.18 4.75
N GLY A 180 -4.20 0.88 5.55
CA GLY A 180 -5.55 1.30 5.15
C GLY A 180 -5.54 2.32 4.02
N PHE A 181 -4.60 3.26 4.07
CA PHE A 181 -4.40 4.26 3.03
C PHE A 181 -4.04 3.61 1.69
N GLU A 182 -3.07 2.70 1.69
CA GLU A 182 -2.65 1.98 0.49
C GLU A 182 -3.79 1.19 -0.13
N LYS A 183 -4.58 0.51 0.70
CA LYS A 183 -5.74 -0.25 0.25
C LYS A 183 -6.82 0.64 -0.38
N ILE A 184 -7.13 1.78 0.23
CA ILE A 184 -8.10 2.74 -0.32
C ILE A 184 -7.66 3.23 -1.69
N ASN A 185 -6.38 3.59 -1.84
CA ASN A 185 -5.85 4.06 -3.11
C ASN A 185 -5.77 2.97 -4.16
N GLU A 186 -5.41 1.76 -3.78
CA GLU A 186 -5.41 0.60 -4.68
C GLU A 186 -6.81 0.31 -5.21
N ASP A 187 -7.81 0.27 -4.34
CA ASP A 187 -9.21 0.09 -4.72
C ASP A 187 -9.71 1.24 -5.61
N ALA A 188 -9.32 2.48 -5.30
CA ALA A 188 -9.69 3.65 -6.09
C ALA A 188 -9.09 3.62 -7.50
N ARG A 189 -7.83 3.21 -7.65
CA ARG A 189 -7.19 3.04 -8.96
C ARG A 189 -7.90 1.97 -9.80
N ARG A 190 -8.30 0.88 -9.17
CA ARG A 190 -9.01 -0.22 -9.83
C ARG A 190 -10.40 0.16 -10.28
N THR A 191 -11.13 0.95 -9.49
CA THR A 191 -12.54 1.29 -9.72
C THR A 191 -12.76 2.68 -10.34
N GLY A 192 -11.70 3.44 -10.60
CA GLY A 192 -11.78 4.82 -11.12
C GLY A 192 -12.21 5.85 -10.08
N GLY A 193 -12.13 5.53 -8.79
CA GLY A 193 -12.45 6.43 -7.70
C GLY A 193 -11.37 7.46 -7.41
N LYS A 194 -11.61 8.28 -6.39
CA LYS A 194 -10.65 9.32 -5.96
C LYS A 194 -9.44 8.71 -5.27
N VAL A 195 -8.24 8.98 -5.79
CA VAL A 195 -6.96 8.64 -5.18
C VAL A 195 -6.51 9.81 -4.30
N PHE A 196 -6.12 9.51 -3.07
CA PHE A 196 -5.65 10.52 -2.13
C PHE A 196 -4.13 10.64 -2.14
N ALA A 197 -3.64 11.86 -1.97
CA ALA A 197 -2.20 12.15 -2.00
C ALA A 197 -1.45 11.58 -0.81
N ASN A 198 -2.07 11.58 0.38
CA ASN A 198 -1.46 11.10 1.61
C ASN A 198 -2.53 10.58 2.60
N PRO A 199 -2.13 9.89 3.69
CA PRO A 199 -3.07 9.38 4.67
C PRO A 199 -3.93 10.45 5.34
N ARG A 200 -3.42 11.66 5.53
CA ARG A 200 -4.19 12.77 6.10
C ARG A 200 -5.36 13.17 5.21
N ASN A 201 -5.12 13.33 3.91
CA ASN A 201 -6.18 13.66 2.95
C ASN A 201 -7.20 12.53 2.84
N ALA A 202 -6.74 11.28 2.88
CA ALA A 202 -7.63 10.13 2.89
C ALA A 202 -8.50 10.07 4.16
N ALA A 203 -7.94 10.39 5.31
CA ALA A 203 -8.68 10.46 6.57
C ALA A 203 -9.73 11.58 6.53
N ALA A 204 -9.34 12.79 6.11
CA ALA A 204 -10.25 13.92 5.97
C ALA A 204 -11.38 13.64 4.97
N GLY A 205 -11.04 13.13 3.78
CA GLY A 205 -12.01 12.75 2.76
C GLY A 205 -12.93 11.61 3.17
N SER A 206 -12.44 10.68 4.00
CA SER A 206 -13.25 9.58 4.53
C SER A 206 -14.20 10.02 5.63
N LEU A 207 -13.77 10.96 6.47
CA LEU A 207 -14.57 11.47 7.58
C LEU A 207 -15.62 12.49 7.12
N ARG A 208 -15.32 13.26 6.09
CA ARG A 208 -16.20 14.31 5.56
C ARG A 208 -17.07 13.79 4.40
N GLN A 209 -17.77 12.67 4.63
CA GLN A 209 -18.74 12.09 3.70
C GLN A 209 -20.17 12.43 4.12
N LEU A 210 -21.00 12.80 3.18
CA LEU A 210 -22.44 13.02 3.44
C LEU A 210 -23.15 11.70 3.76
N ASP A 211 -22.68 10.59 3.20
CA ASP A 211 -23.18 9.25 3.49
C ASP A 211 -22.24 8.53 4.48
N PRO A 212 -22.67 8.33 5.73
CA PRO A 212 -21.84 7.69 6.74
C PRO A 212 -21.48 6.23 6.43
N ARG A 213 -22.20 5.58 5.50
CA ARG A 213 -21.87 4.21 5.07
C ARG A 213 -20.53 4.14 4.35
N ILE A 214 -20.13 5.20 3.66
CA ILE A 214 -18.81 5.30 3.02
C ILE A 214 -17.73 5.38 4.10
N THR A 215 -17.92 6.22 5.11
CA THR A 215 -17.00 6.35 6.26
C THR A 215 -16.87 5.02 7.00
N ALA A 216 -17.96 4.28 7.17
CA ALA A 216 -17.98 3.00 7.87
C ALA A 216 -17.09 1.94 7.23
N LYS A 217 -16.83 2.02 5.93
CA LYS A 217 -15.96 1.10 5.19
C LYS A 217 -14.47 1.46 5.26
N ARG A 218 -14.15 2.63 5.81
CA ARG A 218 -12.76 3.11 5.90
C ARG A 218 -12.16 2.73 7.26
N PRO A 219 -10.93 2.22 7.31
CA PRO A 219 -10.30 1.77 8.55
C PRO A 219 -9.71 2.94 9.35
N LEU A 220 -10.56 3.92 9.68
CA LEU A 220 -10.18 5.07 10.47
C LEU A 220 -9.96 4.67 11.93
N THR A 221 -9.02 5.34 12.58
CA THR A 221 -8.76 5.19 14.02
C THR A 221 -8.63 6.57 14.68
N PHE A 222 -8.47 6.59 16.00
CA PHE A 222 -8.53 7.82 16.77
C PHE A 222 -7.64 7.72 18.01
N PHE A 223 -6.93 8.83 18.31
CA PHE A 223 -6.32 9.04 19.63
C PHE A 223 -6.78 10.35 20.21
N CYS A 224 -7.16 10.29 21.48
CA CYS A 224 -7.55 11.44 22.28
C CYS A 224 -6.31 12.17 22.80
N TYR A 225 -6.30 13.50 22.72
CA TYR A 225 -5.17 14.28 23.22
C TYR A 225 -5.56 15.51 24.07
N GLY A 226 -6.83 15.80 24.21
CA GLY A 226 -7.20 16.99 24.96
C GLY A 226 -8.67 17.05 25.34
N VAL A 227 -9.04 18.14 26.00
CA VAL A 227 -10.38 18.41 26.49
C VAL A 227 -10.82 19.82 26.09
N GLY A 228 -12.10 19.97 25.76
CA GLY A 228 -12.75 21.27 25.60
C GLY A 228 -13.67 21.56 26.76
N VAL A 229 -15.00 21.35 26.57
CA VAL A 229 -16.00 21.56 27.62
C VAL A 229 -15.85 20.51 28.72
N LEU A 230 -15.90 20.94 29.98
CA LEU A 230 -15.93 20.09 31.16
C LEU A 230 -16.93 20.68 32.15
N GLU A 231 -18.05 19.97 32.35
CA GLU A 231 -19.10 20.40 33.29
C GLU A 231 -19.59 19.19 34.09
N GLY A 232 -19.91 19.40 35.36
CA GLY A 232 -20.50 18.35 36.20
C GLY A 232 -19.54 17.23 36.56
N GLY A 233 -18.27 17.53 36.71
CA GLY A 233 -17.24 16.59 37.11
C GLY A 233 -15.86 17.24 37.10
N GLU A 234 -14.88 16.48 37.51
CA GLU A 234 -13.49 16.93 37.60
C GLU A 234 -12.56 16.02 36.81
N LEU A 235 -11.45 16.60 36.36
CA LEU A 235 -10.34 15.88 35.74
C LEU A 235 -9.06 16.15 36.54
N PRO A 236 -8.06 15.26 36.44
CA PRO A 236 -6.75 15.53 37.04
C PRO A 236 -6.16 16.88 36.62
N ASP A 237 -5.28 17.41 37.46
CA ASP A 237 -4.65 18.74 37.30
C ASP A 237 -3.37 18.72 36.45
N THR A 238 -3.06 17.58 35.84
CA THR A 238 -1.97 17.42 34.88
C THR A 238 -2.48 16.92 33.56
N HIS A 239 -1.82 17.28 32.49
CA HIS A 239 -2.18 16.82 31.16
C HIS A 239 -2.08 15.30 31.04
N LEU A 240 -0.97 14.71 31.50
CA LEU A 240 -0.80 13.24 31.51
C LEU A 240 -1.88 12.55 32.33
N GLY A 241 -2.20 13.10 33.51
CA GLY A 241 -3.26 12.57 34.37
C GLY A 241 -4.62 12.54 33.66
N ARG A 242 -4.94 13.58 32.89
CA ARG A 242 -6.17 13.63 32.07
C ARG A 242 -6.19 12.56 31.01
N LEU A 243 -5.08 12.36 30.29
CA LEU A 243 -4.99 11.31 29.27
C LEU A 243 -5.16 9.91 29.87
N LEU A 244 -4.55 9.64 31.04
CA LEU A 244 -4.70 8.38 31.73
C LEU A 244 -6.16 8.15 32.19
N GLN A 245 -6.84 9.23 32.61
CA GLN A 245 -8.27 9.15 32.98
C GLN A 245 -9.14 8.83 31.76
N PHE A 246 -8.86 9.43 30.61
CA PHE A 246 -9.56 9.11 29.34
C PHE A 246 -9.39 7.66 28.98
N LYS A 247 -8.20 7.12 29.13
CA LYS A 247 -7.92 5.70 28.88
C LYS A 247 -8.76 4.80 29.80
N LYS A 248 -8.89 5.14 31.08
CA LYS A 248 -9.75 4.40 32.03
C LYS A 248 -11.21 4.43 31.63
N TRP A 249 -11.69 5.49 30.98
CA TRP A 249 -13.07 5.59 30.49
C TRP A 249 -13.29 4.92 29.13
N GLY A 250 -12.25 4.33 28.54
CA GLY A 250 -12.33 3.59 27.28
C GLY A 250 -11.95 4.39 26.04
N LEU A 251 -11.48 5.62 26.19
CA LEU A 251 -11.01 6.43 25.09
C LEU A 251 -9.58 6.01 24.69
N PRO A 252 -9.31 5.86 23.38
CA PRO A 252 -7.97 5.54 22.93
C PRO A 252 -6.98 6.68 23.20
N VAL A 253 -5.85 6.33 23.77
CA VAL A 253 -4.72 7.25 24.01
C VAL A 253 -3.46 6.55 23.52
N SER A 254 -2.57 7.28 22.86
CA SER A 254 -1.31 6.72 22.36
C SER A 254 -0.46 6.15 23.51
N ASP A 255 0.13 4.99 23.32
CA ASP A 255 1.06 4.39 24.29
C ASP A 255 2.40 5.12 24.35
N ARG A 256 2.66 6.01 23.41
CA ARG A 256 3.93 6.77 23.34
C ARG A 256 3.88 8.11 24.05
N VAL A 257 2.81 8.43 24.74
CA VAL A 257 2.75 9.62 25.59
C VAL A 257 3.76 9.47 26.74
N THR A 258 4.68 10.44 26.86
CA THR A 258 5.80 10.35 27.78
C THR A 258 5.93 11.64 28.59
N LEU A 259 6.13 11.49 29.90
CA LEU A 259 6.46 12.61 30.77
C LEU A 259 7.98 12.85 30.73
N CYS A 260 8.37 14.06 30.36
CA CYS A 260 9.77 14.50 30.34
C CYS A 260 10.01 15.56 31.39
N GLU A 261 11.08 15.42 32.15
CA GLU A 261 11.40 16.33 33.29
C GLU A 261 12.40 17.42 32.93
N SER A 262 12.95 17.39 31.72
CA SER A 262 13.94 18.39 31.28
C SER A 262 13.85 18.57 29.75
N ALA A 263 14.44 19.65 29.26
CA ALA A 263 14.58 19.89 27.84
C ALA A 263 15.39 18.77 27.14
N GLU A 264 16.41 18.25 27.81
CA GLU A 264 17.23 17.15 27.32
C GLU A 264 16.41 15.86 27.12
N GLU A 265 15.51 15.56 28.05
CA GLU A 265 14.60 14.40 27.92
C GLU A 265 13.60 14.61 26.78
N VAL A 266 13.11 15.81 26.55
CA VAL A 266 12.24 16.15 25.42
C VAL A 266 12.96 15.92 24.10
N LEU A 267 14.21 16.40 23.98
CA LEU A 267 15.02 16.18 22.78
C LEU A 267 15.30 14.70 22.55
N ALA A 268 15.56 13.93 23.59
CA ALA A 268 15.74 12.48 23.51
C ALA A 268 14.46 11.79 23.01
N PHE A 269 13.30 12.19 23.51
CA PHE A 269 12.00 11.71 23.04
C PHE A 269 11.80 12.02 21.55
N TYR A 270 12.06 13.25 21.14
CA TYR A 270 11.94 13.68 19.75
C TYR A 270 12.80 12.82 18.82
N HIS A 271 14.07 12.60 19.17
CA HIS A 271 14.98 11.81 18.36
C HIS A 271 14.59 10.33 18.32
N LYS A 272 14.10 9.78 19.44
CA LYS A 272 13.63 8.38 19.47
C LYS A 272 12.39 8.19 18.60
N VAL A 273 11.45 9.10 18.63
CA VAL A 273 10.25 9.06 17.80
C VAL A 273 10.61 9.24 16.31
N GLU A 274 11.56 10.14 16.02
CA GLU A 274 12.06 10.31 14.65
C GLU A 274 12.67 8.99 14.10
N GLU A 275 13.47 8.33 14.92
CA GLU A 275 14.06 7.02 14.58
C GLU A 275 12.98 5.96 14.35
N ASP A 276 11.94 5.93 15.17
CA ASP A 276 10.85 4.95 15.10
C ASP A 276 9.80 5.28 14.03
N ARG A 277 9.78 6.50 13.50
CA ARG A 277 8.79 6.99 12.54
C ARG A 277 8.49 6.03 11.39
N PRO A 278 9.50 5.42 10.71
CA PRO A 278 9.25 4.49 9.60
C PRO A 278 8.48 3.23 9.98
N THR A 279 8.51 2.81 11.23
CA THR A 279 7.93 1.54 11.69
C THR A 279 6.65 1.69 12.51
N LEU A 280 6.14 2.92 12.67
CA LEU A 280 4.91 3.16 13.45
C LEU A 280 3.66 2.59 12.81
N GLY A 281 3.62 2.46 11.49
CA GLY A 281 2.45 2.00 10.73
C GLY A 281 1.41 3.08 10.44
N PHE A 282 1.63 4.29 10.90
CA PHE A 282 0.83 5.47 10.60
C PHE A 282 1.72 6.72 10.52
N ASP A 283 1.23 7.75 9.86
CA ASP A 283 2.00 8.97 9.66
C ASP A 283 1.93 9.91 10.86
N ILE A 284 3.07 10.47 11.19
CA ILE A 284 3.22 11.60 12.11
C ILE A 284 4.11 12.65 11.45
N ASP A 285 3.92 13.91 11.78
CA ASP A 285 4.75 15.00 11.24
C ASP A 285 5.65 15.68 12.30
N GLY A 286 5.64 15.15 13.50
CA GLY A 286 6.44 15.64 14.61
C GLY A 286 5.98 15.08 15.94
N VAL A 287 6.32 15.82 17.00
CA VAL A 287 5.84 15.57 18.35
C VAL A 287 5.19 16.84 18.90
N VAL A 288 4.24 16.68 19.79
CA VAL A 288 3.60 17.80 20.50
C VAL A 288 4.14 17.82 21.91
N ILE A 289 4.64 18.96 22.34
CA ILE A 289 5.27 19.15 23.64
C ILE A 289 4.41 20.16 24.43
N LYS A 290 3.88 19.70 25.55
CA LYS A 290 2.96 20.49 26.37
C LYS A 290 3.49 20.56 27.79
N VAL A 291 3.38 21.75 28.41
CA VAL A 291 3.60 21.87 29.84
C VAL A 291 2.59 21.01 30.58
N ASN A 292 3.05 20.09 31.41
CA ASN A 292 2.20 19.10 32.04
C ASN A 292 1.25 19.63 33.11
N SER A 293 1.71 20.62 33.91
CA SER A 293 0.89 21.25 34.97
C SER A 293 -0.16 22.18 34.38
N LEU A 294 -1.42 21.94 34.65
CA LEU A 294 -2.53 22.77 34.18
C LEU A 294 -2.49 24.15 34.84
N THR A 295 -2.04 24.23 36.07
CA THR A 295 -1.82 25.53 36.76
C THR A 295 -0.79 26.36 36.00
N GLN A 296 0.32 25.76 35.60
CA GLN A 296 1.33 26.46 34.81
C GLN A 296 0.81 26.80 33.39
N GLN A 297 -0.01 25.96 32.79
CA GLN A 297 -0.65 26.30 31.51
C GLN A 297 -1.52 27.55 31.61
N GLU A 298 -2.30 27.68 32.68
CA GLU A 298 -3.12 28.88 32.97
C GLU A 298 -2.26 30.12 33.17
N GLN A 299 -1.16 30.00 33.88
CA GLN A 299 -0.22 31.09 34.08
C GLN A 299 0.43 31.57 32.79
N LEU A 300 0.74 30.65 31.90
CA LEU A 300 1.32 30.93 30.57
C LEU A 300 0.28 31.53 29.61
N GLY A 301 -0.92 31.02 29.63
CA GLY A 301 -2.04 31.52 28.82
C GLY A 301 -1.85 31.34 27.32
N PHE A 302 -2.46 32.25 26.56
CA PHE A 302 -2.56 32.16 25.11
C PHE A 302 -2.08 33.46 24.45
N VAL A 303 -1.58 33.32 23.23
CA VAL A 303 -1.55 34.38 22.22
C VAL A 303 -2.80 34.25 21.35
N ALA A 304 -3.02 35.16 20.40
CA ALA A 304 -4.27 35.24 19.63
C ALA A 304 -4.69 33.90 18.96
N ARG A 305 -3.77 32.99 18.69
CA ARG A 305 -4.01 31.78 17.91
C ARG A 305 -3.46 30.51 18.50
N ALA A 306 -2.59 30.60 19.49
CA ALA A 306 -1.87 29.43 19.99
C ALA A 306 -1.65 29.53 21.48
N PRO A 307 -1.63 28.41 22.21
CA PRO A 307 -1.21 28.41 23.61
C PRO A 307 0.28 28.70 23.73
N ARG A 308 0.68 29.40 24.80
CA ARG A 308 2.09 29.61 25.13
C ARG A 308 2.74 28.40 25.80
N TRP A 309 1.95 27.44 26.23
CA TRP A 309 2.36 26.27 26.98
C TRP A 309 2.53 25.00 26.13
N ALA A 310 2.36 25.10 24.80
CA ALA A 310 2.49 23.98 23.91
C ALA A 310 3.17 24.38 22.59
N VAL A 311 3.87 23.46 22.01
CA VAL A 311 4.53 23.64 20.72
C VAL A 311 4.54 22.32 19.95
N ALA A 312 4.42 22.41 18.64
CA ALA A 312 4.63 21.29 17.73
C ALA A 312 6.08 21.31 17.24
N PHE A 313 6.83 20.26 17.54
CA PHE A 313 8.20 20.08 17.06
C PHE A 313 8.16 19.16 15.85
N LYS A 314 8.23 19.78 14.66
CA LYS A 314 8.05 19.06 13.39
C LYS A 314 9.32 18.39 12.93
N PHE A 315 9.17 17.19 12.38
CA PHE A 315 10.24 16.46 11.68
C PHE A 315 10.46 17.03 10.28
N PRO A 316 11.59 16.69 9.63
CA PRO A 316 11.75 16.97 8.21
C PRO A 316 10.56 16.43 7.41
N ALA A 317 10.09 17.22 6.46
CA ALA A 317 8.90 16.89 5.68
C ALA A 317 9.10 15.62 4.84
N GLN A 318 8.05 14.82 4.76
CA GLN A 318 8.01 13.62 3.90
C GLN A 318 7.61 13.95 2.46
N GLU A 319 7.20 15.17 2.20
CA GLU A 319 6.81 15.66 0.89
C GLU A 319 7.69 16.83 0.47
N GLN A 320 7.99 16.93 -0.81
CA GLN A 320 8.76 18.01 -1.39
C GLN A 320 8.35 18.23 -2.84
N MET A 321 8.56 19.45 -3.34
CA MET A 321 8.35 19.77 -4.75
C MET A 321 9.64 19.64 -5.54
N THR A 322 9.52 19.19 -6.77
CA THR A 322 10.62 19.16 -7.74
C THR A 322 10.06 19.13 -9.16
N PHE A 323 10.94 19.06 -10.16
CA PHE A 323 10.57 18.98 -11.57
C PHE A 323 10.84 17.60 -12.14
N VAL A 324 9.93 17.11 -12.98
CA VAL A 324 10.13 15.88 -13.75
C VAL A 324 10.97 16.21 -14.97
N ARG A 325 12.18 15.68 -15.02
CA ARG A 325 13.11 15.90 -16.13
C ARG A 325 12.89 14.93 -17.28
N ASP A 326 12.50 13.70 -16.95
CA ASP A 326 12.20 12.66 -17.93
C ASP A 326 11.34 11.57 -17.27
N VAL A 327 10.80 10.67 -18.08
CA VAL A 327 10.12 9.46 -17.62
C VAL A 327 10.77 8.25 -18.27
N GLU A 328 11.29 7.35 -17.46
CA GLU A 328 11.85 6.08 -17.90
C GLU A 328 10.89 4.93 -17.56
N PHE A 329 11.01 3.87 -18.31
CA PHE A 329 10.19 2.68 -18.12
C PHE A 329 11.09 1.53 -17.70
N GLN A 330 10.90 1.03 -16.49
CA GLN A 330 11.66 -0.07 -15.93
C GLN A 330 10.88 -1.36 -16.05
N VAL A 331 11.57 -2.42 -16.46
CA VAL A 331 10.99 -3.75 -16.57
C VAL A 331 11.38 -4.56 -15.33
N GLY A 332 10.39 -4.99 -14.57
CA GLY A 332 10.59 -5.81 -13.38
C GLY A 332 10.87 -7.27 -13.71
N ARG A 333 11.26 -8.02 -12.69
CA ARG A 333 11.55 -9.46 -12.82
C ARG A 333 10.37 -10.31 -13.28
N THR A 334 9.14 -9.81 -13.13
CA THR A 334 7.91 -10.45 -13.58
C THR A 334 7.39 -9.92 -14.91
N GLY A 335 8.15 -9.01 -15.55
CA GLY A 335 7.78 -8.39 -16.82
C GLY A 335 6.95 -7.12 -16.70
N ALA A 336 6.53 -6.74 -15.50
CA ALA A 336 5.79 -5.51 -15.28
C ALA A 336 6.60 -4.28 -15.69
N ILE A 337 5.99 -3.40 -16.47
CA ILE A 337 6.62 -2.16 -16.92
C ILE A 337 6.14 -1.02 -16.03
N THR A 338 7.07 -0.47 -15.25
CA THR A 338 6.78 0.59 -14.30
C THR A 338 7.35 1.90 -14.81
N PRO A 339 6.53 2.94 -14.98
CA PRO A 339 7.02 4.26 -15.30
C PRO A 339 7.69 4.88 -14.06
N VAL A 340 8.86 5.46 -14.26
CA VAL A 340 9.66 6.12 -13.21
C VAL A 340 9.96 7.53 -13.65
N ALA A 341 9.57 8.49 -12.83
CA ALA A 341 9.94 9.89 -13.06
C ALA A 341 11.41 10.11 -12.70
N ARG A 342 12.18 10.64 -13.63
CA ARG A 342 13.52 11.19 -13.39
C ARG A 342 13.36 12.62 -12.93
N LEU A 343 13.80 12.93 -11.74
CA LEU A 343 13.55 14.20 -11.08
C LEU A 343 14.80 15.06 -11.03
N GLU A 344 14.61 16.38 -10.97
CA GLU A 344 15.62 17.25 -10.41
C GLU A 344 15.82 16.84 -8.95
N SER A 345 17.06 16.52 -8.58
CA SER A 345 17.37 15.97 -7.25
C SER A 345 16.95 16.92 -6.14
N VAL A 346 16.31 16.39 -5.13
CA VAL A 346 15.79 17.13 -3.99
C VAL A 346 15.88 16.29 -2.71
N HIS A 347 16.11 16.94 -1.57
CA HIS A 347 16.11 16.25 -0.28
C HIS A 347 14.68 16.08 0.24
N VAL A 348 14.33 14.84 0.55
CA VAL A 348 13.02 14.47 1.13
C VAL A 348 13.28 13.62 2.37
N ALA A 349 12.79 14.05 3.53
CA ALA A 349 13.02 13.38 4.81
C ALA A 349 14.51 13.07 5.06
N GLY A 350 15.40 14.00 4.70
CA GLY A 350 16.84 13.89 4.89
C GLY A 350 17.58 13.02 3.86
N VAL A 351 16.90 12.52 2.83
CA VAL A 351 17.50 11.67 1.78
C VAL A 351 17.39 12.38 0.44
N LEU A 352 18.48 12.33 -0.35
CA LEU A 352 18.48 12.86 -1.72
C LEU A 352 17.70 11.94 -2.63
N VAL A 353 16.64 12.46 -3.25
CA VAL A 353 15.75 11.73 -4.14
C VAL A 353 15.89 12.25 -5.56
N SER A 354 16.18 11.34 -6.51
CA SER A 354 16.34 11.64 -7.94
C SER A 354 15.31 10.91 -8.81
N ASN A 355 14.58 9.96 -8.24
CA ASN A 355 13.60 9.14 -8.94
C ASN A 355 12.37 8.94 -8.08
N ALA A 356 11.21 8.84 -8.72
CA ALA A 356 9.96 8.49 -8.03
C ALA A 356 9.10 7.61 -8.94
N THR A 357 8.38 6.67 -8.35
CA THR A 357 7.46 5.82 -9.12
C THR A 357 6.23 6.60 -9.58
N LEU A 358 5.75 6.27 -10.77
CA LEU A 358 4.48 6.75 -11.33
C LEU A 358 3.42 5.63 -11.35
N HIS A 359 3.72 4.48 -10.75
CA HIS A 359 2.88 3.28 -10.66
C HIS A 359 2.56 2.63 -12.01
N ASN A 360 1.69 3.25 -12.83
CA ASN A 360 1.25 2.72 -14.12
C ASN A 360 0.73 3.83 -15.03
N ALA A 361 0.30 3.47 -16.24
CA ALA A 361 -0.23 4.43 -17.21
C ALA A 361 -1.50 5.14 -16.72
N ASP A 362 -2.36 4.45 -15.98
CA ASP A 362 -3.60 5.04 -15.42
C ASP A 362 -3.28 6.15 -14.43
N GLU A 363 -2.28 5.98 -13.62
CA GLU A 363 -1.84 7.00 -12.66
C GLU A 363 -1.28 8.23 -13.36
N ILE A 364 -0.52 8.06 -14.42
CA ILE A 364 0.00 9.17 -15.25
C ILE A 364 -1.17 9.97 -15.84
N GLU A 365 -2.18 9.29 -16.37
CA GLU A 365 -3.39 9.91 -16.91
C GLU A 365 -4.19 10.63 -15.82
N ARG A 366 -4.38 9.98 -14.69
CA ARG A 366 -5.08 10.57 -13.53
C ARG A 366 -4.40 11.86 -13.04
N LEU A 367 -3.08 11.85 -12.96
CA LEU A 367 -2.29 13.02 -12.55
C LEU A 367 -2.29 14.11 -13.62
N GLY A 368 -2.53 13.75 -14.88
CA GLY A 368 -2.34 14.65 -16.00
C GLY A 368 -0.88 15.05 -16.18
N LEU A 369 0.05 14.15 -15.82
CA LEU A 369 1.48 14.40 -15.80
C LEU A 369 2.06 14.62 -17.20
N ARG A 370 2.88 15.64 -17.33
CA ARG A 370 3.71 15.90 -18.52
C ARG A 370 5.18 16.01 -18.10
N ILE A 371 6.08 15.60 -18.98
CA ILE A 371 7.52 15.74 -18.73
C ILE A 371 7.88 17.24 -18.71
N GLY A 372 8.51 17.68 -17.66
CA GLY A 372 8.77 19.09 -17.38
C GLY A 372 7.91 19.66 -16.26
N ASP A 373 6.87 18.96 -15.83
CA ASP A 373 5.97 19.40 -14.78
C ASP A 373 6.65 19.58 -13.44
N LYS A 374 6.16 20.55 -12.68
CA LYS A 374 6.43 20.66 -11.25
C LYS A 374 5.49 19.71 -10.52
N VAL A 375 6.07 18.86 -9.67
CA VAL A 375 5.33 17.79 -8.97
C VAL A 375 5.62 17.80 -7.48
N VAL A 376 4.71 17.21 -6.72
CA VAL A 376 4.90 16.87 -5.32
C VAL A 376 5.28 15.41 -5.23
N ILE A 377 6.40 15.13 -4.59
CA ILE A 377 6.84 13.76 -4.31
C ILE A 377 6.75 13.47 -2.83
N ARG A 378 6.51 12.21 -2.49
CA ARG A 378 6.38 11.74 -1.13
C ARG A 378 7.30 10.54 -0.89
N ARG A 379 8.02 10.56 0.21
CA ARG A 379 8.78 9.43 0.71
C ARG A 379 8.43 9.23 2.20
N ALA A 380 7.70 8.17 2.50
CA ALA A 380 7.33 7.80 3.86
C ALA A 380 8.15 6.57 4.28
N GLY A 381 9.11 6.77 5.20
CA GLY A 381 9.98 5.70 5.68
C GLY A 381 10.88 5.14 4.57
N ASP A 382 11.01 3.82 4.54
CA ASP A 382 11.79 3.10 3.53
C ASP A 382 11.02 2.78 2.25
N VAL A 383 9.83 3.36 2.10
CA VAL A 383 8.99 3.18 0.91
C VAL A 383 9.61 3.91 -0.29
N ILE A 384 9.46 3.33 -1.48
CA ILE A 384 9.91 3.95 -2.73
C ILE A 384 9.22 5.30 -2.91
N PRO A 385 9.95 6.39 -3.22
CA PRO A 385 9.33 7.69 -3.46
C PRO A 385 8.29 7.65 -4.56
N GLN A 386 7.19 8.38 -4.37
CA GLN A 386 6.08 8.45 -5.31
C GLN A 386 5.82 9.88 -5.75
N VAL A 387 5.40 10.06 -6.99
CA VAL A 387 4.78 11.30 -7.44
C VAL A 387 3.31 11.25 -7.01
N VAL A 388 2.93 12.15 -6.11
CA VAL A 388 1.57 12.15 -5.54
C VAL A 388 0.65 13.21 -6.15
N ASN A 389 1.22 14.27 -6.73
CA ASN A 389 0.46 15.35 -7.33
C ASN A 389 1.28 16.13 -8.36
N VAL A 390 0.58 16.78 -9.28
CA VAL A 390 1.13 17.74 -10.23
C VAL A 390 0.68 19.13 -9.85
N VAL A 391 1.62 20.08 -9.76
CA VAL A 391 1.31 21.49 -9.45
C VAL A 391 0.91 22.19 -10.76
N LEU A 392 -0.36 22.02 -11.15
CA LEU A 392 -0.89 22.48 -12.43
C LEU A 392 -0.79 24.00 -12.61
N SER A 393 -0.98 24.75 -11.53
CA SER A 393 -0.87 26.22 -11.53
C SER A 393 0.51 26.74 -11.85
N GLU A 394 1.55 25.91 -11.69
CA GLU A 394 2.96 26.26 -11.95
C GLU A 394 3.56 25.43 -13.09
N ARG A 395 2.72 24.90 -13.98
CA ARG A 395 3.19 24.14 -15.14
C ARG A 395 4.01 25.00 -16.09
N PRO A 396 5.27 24.61 -16.39
CA PRO A 396 6.06 25.29 -17.42
C PRO A 396 5.41 25.22 -18.80
N GLU A 397 5.75 26.16 -19.67
CA GLU A 397 5.21 26.19 -21.05
C GLU A 397 5.78 25.05 -21.92
N ASP A 398 7.03 24.64 -21.70
CA ASP A 398 7.74 23.66 -22.49
C ASP A 398 7.65 22.25 -21.91
N THR A 399 6.44 21.77 -21.73
CA THR A 399 6.18 20.39 -21.29
C THR A 399 5.90 19.49 -22.50
N ARG A 400 6.15 18.20 -22.34
CA ARG A 400 5.85 17.19 -23.35
C ARG A 400 5.09 16.02 -22.78
N GLU A 401 4.34 15.34 -23.64
CA GLU A 401 3.55 14.17 -23.26
C GLU A 401 4.43 12.99 -22.83
N VAL A 402 3.94 12.20 -21.87
CA VAL A 402 4.54 10.90 -21.52
C VAL A 402 3.98 9.87 -22.49
N VAL A 403 4.86 9.25 -23.27
CA VAL A 403 4.48 8.18 -24.22
C VAL A 403 4.86 6.83 -23.63
N PHE A 404 3.87 5.99 -23.37
CA PHE A 404 4.09 4.65 -22.85
C PHE A 404 4.64 3.74 -23.97
N PRO A 405 5.67 2.92 -23.70
CA PRO A 405 6.27 2.10 -24.76
C PRO A 405 5.33 1.00 -25.24
N THR A 406 5.35 0.74 -26.55
CA THR A 406 4.66 -0.40 -27.17
C THR A 406 5.54 -1.63 -27.26
N HIS A 407 6.85 -1.45 -27.04
CA HIS A 407 7.85 -2.51 -27.04
C HIS A 407 8.68 -2.47 -25.77
N CYS A 408 9.06 -3.63 -25.25
CA CYS A 408 9.85 -3.72 -24.04
C CYS A 408 11.18 -2.99 -24.17
N PRO A 409 11.51 -2.05 -23.27
CA PRO A 409 12.79 -1.32 -23.31
C PRO A 409 14.03 -2.21 -23.18
N VAL A 410 13.88 -3.42 -22.61
CA VAL A 410 15.00 -4.35 -22.39
C VAL A 410 15.17 -5.33 -23.54
N CYS A 411 14.10 -5.96 -24.01
CA CYS A 411 14.20 -7.03 -25.01
C CYS A 411 13.53 -6.74 -26.36
N GLY A 412 12.77 -5.64 -26.48
CA GLY A 412 12.09 -5.27 -27.72
C GLY A 412 10.83 -6.06 -28.05
N SER A 413 10.44 -7.02 -27.22
CA SER A 413 9.19 -7.76 -27.38
C SER A 413 7.98 -6.85 -27.21
N ASP A 414 6.83 -7.26 -27.74
CA ASP A 414 5.60 -6.48 -27.60
C ASP A 414 5.21 -6.31 -26.12
N VAL A 415 4.65 -5.16 -25.82
CA VAL A 415 4.07 -4.85 -24.51
C VAL A 415 2.57 -5.13 -24.59
N GLU A 416 2.05 -5.90 -23.64
CA GLU A 416 0.63 -6.13 -23.49
C GLU A 416 0.04 -5.34 -22.33
N ARG A 417 -1.19 -4.90 -22.51
CA ARG A 417 -2.03 -4.43 -21.42
C ARG A 417 -3.38 -5.12 -21.56
N VAL A 418 -3.58 -6.14 -20.73
CA VAL A 418 -4.79 -6.96 -20.78
C VAL A 418 -5.94 -6.16 -20.17
N GLU A 419 -7.11 -6.20 -20.83
CA GLU A 419 -8.32 -5.56 -20.33
C GLU A 419 -8.67 -6.10 -18.94
N GLY A 420 -8.89 -5.18 -18.00
CA GLY A 420 -9.11 -5.49 -16.59
C GLY A 420 -7.85 -5.51 -15.73
N GLU A 421 -6.66 -5.38 -16.31
CA GLU A 421 -5.41 -5.23 -15.58
C GLU A 421 -4.83 -3.82 -15.74
N ALA A 422 -4.34 -3.26 -14.63
CA ALA A 422 -3.73 -1.92 -14.62
C ALA A 422 -2.28 -1.91 -15.11
N VAL A 423 -1.62 -3.06 -15.11
CA VAL A 423 -0.19 -3.17 -15.35
C VAL A 423 0.08 -3.61 -16.79
N ALA A 424 0.90 -2.83 -17.50
CA ALA A 424 1.46 -3.23 -18.79
C ALA A 424 2.64 -4.19 -18.57
N ARG A 425 2.79 -5.20 -19.43
CA ARG A 425 3.80 -6.24 -19.28
C ARG A 425 4.51 -6.55 -20.57
N CYS A 426 5.80 -6.89 -20.46
CA CYS A 426 6.55 -7.48 -21.54
C CYS A 426 6.05 -8.91 -21.82
N THR A 427 5.79 -9.22 -23.09
CA THR A 427 5.34 -10.57 -23.52
C THR A 427 6.50 -11.53 -23.77
N GLY A 428 7.73 -11.04 -23.79
CA GLY A 428 8.93 -11.81 -24.12
C GLY A 428 9.61 -12.46 -22.91
N GLY A 429 8.86 -13.05 -21.98
CA GLY A 429 9.39 -13.60 -20.73
C GLY A 429 10.50 -14.63 -20.89
N LEU A 430 10.57 -15.35 -22.02
CA LEU A 430 11.60 -16.35 -22.27
C LEU A 430 12.95 -15.76 -22.72
N ILE A 431 12.95 -14.53 -23.25
CA ILE A 431 14.17 -13.89 -23.76
C ILE A 431 14.55 -12.62 -23.01
N CYS A 432 13.61 -12.01 -22.29
CA CYS A 432 13.82 -10.71 -21.65
C CYS A 432 14.88 -10.79 -20.55
N GLY A 433 15.93 -9.97 -20.67
CA GLY A 433 17.02 -9.92 -19.67
C GLY A 433 16.56 -9.51 -18.28
N ALA A 434 15.54 -8.68 -18.16
CA ALA A 434 14.97 -8.29 -16.87
C ALA A 434 14.22 -9.44 -16.17
N GLN A 435 13.66 -10.36 -16.94
CA GLN A 435 12.87 -11.48 -16.43
C GLN A 435 13.67 -12.78 -16.36
N ARG A 436 14.88 -12.79 -16.86
CA ARG A 436 15.68 -14.00 -17.09
C ARG A 436 15.87 -14.87 -15.87
N LYS A 437 16.32 -14.30 -14.76
CA LYS A 437 16.56 -15.07 -13.54
C LYS A 437 15.27 -15.74 -13.02
N GLU A 438 14.20 -14.99 -12.91
CA GLU A 438 12.91 -15.49 -12.42
C GLU A 438 12.30 -16.52 -13.38
N SER A 439 12.39 -16.27 -14.68
CA SER A 439 11.90 -17.18 -15.72
C SER A 439 12.64 -18.53 -15.68
N LEU A 440 13.96 -18.51 -15.55
CA LEU A 440 14.77 -19.72 -15.46
C LEU A 440 14.56 -20.48 -14.16
N LYS A 441 14.46 -19.79 -13.02
CA LYS A 441 14.14 -20.41 -11.73
C LYS A 441 12.80 -21.13 -11.76
N HIS A 442 11.81 -20.50 -12.37
CA HIS A 442 10.50 -21.12 -12.56
C HIS A 442 10.59 -22.34 -13.47
N PHE A 443 11.29 -22.21 -14.61
CA PHE A 443 11.42 -23.29 -15.61
C PHE A 443 12.03 -24.56 -15.00
N VAL A 444 13.05 -24.45 -14.18
CA VAL A 444 13.73 -25.60 -13.56
C VAL A 444 13.06 -26.11 -12.28
N SER A 445 12.06 -25.39 -11.78
CA SER A 445 11.40 -25.74 -10.52
C SER A 445 10.74 -27.12 -10.55
N ARG A 446 10.52 -27.67 -9.35
CA ARG A 446 9.98 -29.03 -9.17
C ARG A 446 8.68 -29.29 -9.90
N ARG A 447 7.80 -28.32 -9.95
CA ARG A 447 6.48 -28.45 -10.60
C ARG A 447 6.51 -28.16 -12.09
N ALA A 448 7.60 -27.58 -12.56
CA ALA A 448 7.83 -27.32 -13.99
C ALA A 448 8.66 -28.45 -14.61
N MET A 449 9.87 -28.15 -15.09
CA MET A 449 10.71 -29.17 -15.73
C MET A 449 11.46 -30.05 -14.74
N ASP A 450 11.49 -29.72 -13.47
CA ASP A 450 12.05 -30.50 -12.37
C ASP A 450 13.52 -30.91 -12.62
N VAL A 451 14.40 -29.90 -12.68
CA VAL A 451 15.84 -30.13 -12.84
C VAL A 451 16.51 -30.17 -11.46
N ASP A 452 16.78 -31.38 -10.96
CA ASP A 452 17.44 -31.56 -9.67
C ASP A 452 18.87 -30.98 -9.66
N GLY A 453 19.21 -30.34 -8.56
CA GLY A 453 20.54 -29.77 -8.36
C GLY A 453 20.73 -28.38 -8.97
N MET A 454 19.75 -27.83 -9.64
CA MET A 454 19.78 -26.50 -10.21
C MET A 454 18.94 -25.52 -9.37
N GLY A 455 19.52 -25.09 -8.23
CA GLY A 455 18.89 -24.14 -7.32
C GLY A 455 19.06 -22.69 -7.75
N ASP A 456 18.46 -21.77 -7.00
CA ASP A 456 18.43 -20.34 -7.29
C ASP A 456 19.84 -19.74 -7.45
N LYS A 457 20.78 -20.12 -6.60
CA LYS A 457 22.16 -19.60 -6.65
C LYS A 457 22.91 -20.03 -7.90
N ILE A 458 22.66 -21.23 -8.39
CA ILE A 458 23.26 -21.73 -9.64
C ILE A 458 22.68 -20.97 -10.82
N ILE A 459 21.38 -20.76 -10.86
CA ILE A 459 20.71 -19.93 -11.89
C ILE A 459 21.30 -18.51 -11.89
N ASP A 460 21.42 -17.89 -10.72
CA ASP A 460 22.01 -16.55 -10.60
C ASP A 460 23.40 -16.48 -11.23
N GLN A 461 24.27 -17.46 -10.92
CA GLN A 461 25.62 -17.53 -11.48
C GLN A 461 25.63 -17.73 -13.00
N LEU A 462 24.78 -18.62 -13.51
CA LEU A 462 24.68 -18.90 -14.94
C LEU A 462 24.26 -17.66 -15.74
N VAL A 463 23.32 -16.87 -15.20
CA VAL A 463 22.87 -15.63 -15.82
C VAL A 463 23.95 -14.55 -15.72
N GLU A 464 24.55 -14.35 -14.56
CA GLU A 464 25.59 -13.34 -14.34
C GLU A 464 26.84 -13.58 -15.20
N LYS A 465 27.21 -14.85 -15.41
CA LYS A 465 28.32 -15.23 -16.28
C LYS A 465 27.94 -15.30 -17.76
N GLU A 466 26.70 -15.00 -18.10
CA GLU A 466 26.18 -15.03 -19.48
C GLU A 466 26.29 -16.41 -20.15
N TYR A 467 26.26 -17.48 -19.37
CA TYR A 467 26.27 -18.83 -19.91
C TYR A 467 24.87 -19.25 -20.43
N VAL A 468 23.83 -18.67 -19.90
CA VAL A 468 22.43 -18.97 -20.22
C VAL A 468 21.66 -17.68 -20.45
N HIS A 469 21.01 -17.54 -21.60
CA HIS A 469 20.16 -16.43 -21.96
C HIS A 469 18.68 -16.79 -22.04
N THR A 470 18.39 -18.03 -22.43
CA THR A 470 17.03 -18.58 -22.54
C THR A 470 16.98 -19.97 -21.92
N PRO A 471 15.78 -20.51 -21.64
CA PRO A 471 15.66 -21.89 -21.15
C PRO A 471 16.30 -22.94 -22.07
N ALA A 472 16.31 -22.72 -23.39
CA ALA A 472 16.94 -23.63 -24.34
C ALA A 472 18.46 -23.78 -24.10
N ASP A 473 19.12 -22.71 -23.64
CA ASP A 473 20.56 -22.73 -23.33
C ASP A 473 20.91 -23.64 -22.17
N LEU A 474 19.97 -23.92 -21.28
CA LEU A 474 20.18 -24.86 -20.17
C LEU A 474 20.58 -26.25 -20.67
N PHE A 475 19.97 -26.70 -21.76
CA PHE A 475 20.21 -28.03 -22.34
C PHE A 475 21.53 -28.12 -23.12
N LYS A 476 22.20 -26.98 -23.33
CA LYS A 476 23.53 -26.90 -23.96
C LYS A 476 24.68 -26.90 -22.94
N LEU A 477 24.35 -26.85 -21.65
CA LEU A 477 25.35 -26.82 -20.58
C LEU A 477 26.14 -28.13 -20.52
N THR A 478 27.45 -28.00 -20.29
CA THR A 478 28.37 -29.13 -20.12
C THR A 478 28.86 -29.21 -18.68
N ALA A 479 29.25 -30.37 -18.23
CA ALA A 479 29.85 -30.57 -16.90
C ALA A 479 31.10 -29.68 -16.72
N GLY A 480 31.89 -29.46 -17.78
CA GLY A 480 33.03 -28.57 -17.75
C GLY A 480 32.69 -27.11 -17.45
N LYS A 481 31.63 -26.59 -18.00
CA LYS A 481 31.16 -25.22 -17.68
C LYS A 481 30.61 -25.11 -16.26
N LEU A 482 29.89 -26.12 -15.82
CA LEU A 482 29.29 -26.14 -14.49
C LEU A 482 30.32 -26.23 -13.36
N THR A 483 31.43 -26.94 -13.55
CA THR A 483 32.49 -27.03 -12.55
C THR A 483 33.17 -25.70 -12.27
N GLY A 484 33.07 -24.73 -13.16
CA GLY A 484 33.54 -23.35 -12.94
C GLY A 484 32.69 -22.50 -12.01
N LEU A 485 31.54 -23.00 -11.61
CA LEU A 485 30.64 -22.29 -10.70
C LEU A 485 31.03 -22.51 -9.24
N GLU A 486 30.76 -21.56 -8.38
CA GLU A 486 30.98 -21.69 -6.94
C GLU A 486 30.17 -22.85 -6.36
N ARG A 487 30.81 -23.66 -5.49
CA ARG A 487 30.20 -24.80 -4.80
C ARG A 487 29.70 -25.91 -5.75
N MET A 488 30.29 -25.99 -6.94
CA MET A 488 29.96 -27.02 -7.93
C MET A 488 31.17 -27.87 -8.22
N GLY A 489 31.19 -29.07 -7.65
CA GLY A 489 32.23 -30.09 -7.96
C GLY A 489 31.93 -30.90 -9.21
N PRO A 490 32.90 -31.75 -9.70
CA PRO A 490 32.65 -32.56 -10.90
C PRO A 490 31.44 -33.49 -10.80
N LYS A 491 31.23 -34.09 -9.63
CA LYS A 491 30.10 -35.00 -9.38
C LYS A 491 28.76 -34.23 -9.42
N SER A 492 28.66 -33.07 -8.76
CA SER A 492 27.47 -32.24 -8.77
C SER A 492 27.19 -31.72 -10.16
N ALA A 493 28.22 -31.31 -10.90
CA ALA A 493 28.08 -30.86 -12.29
C ALA A 493 27.52 -31.95 -13.19
N GLN A 494 28.04 -33.18 -13.08
CA GLN A 494 27.53 -34.30 -13.85
C GLN A 494 26.10 -34.67 -13.47
N ASN A 495 25.75 -34.59 -12.19
CA ASN A 495 24.36 -34.81 -11.74
C ASN A 495 23.40 -33.79 -12.34
N VAL A 496 23.80 -32.52 -12.45
CA VAL A 496 22.97 -31.48 -13.08
C VAL A 496 22.78 -31.76 -14.58
N VAL A 497 23.85 -32.14 -15.29
CA VAL A 497 23.77 -32.50 -16.70
C VAL A 497 22.84 -33.71 -16.91
N ASN A 498 22.94 -34.70 -16.05
CA ASN A 498 22.04 -35.87 -16.09
C ASN A 498 20.60 -35.49 -15.80
N ALA A 499 20.38 -34.58 -14.84
CA ALA A 499 19.03 -34.07 -14.52
C ALA A 499 18.43 -33.27 -15.69
N LEU A 500 19.24 -32.47 -16.39
CA LEU A 500 18.81 -31.76 -17.60
C LEU A 500 18.42 -32.72 -18.71
N GLU A 501 19.20 -33.78 -18.93
CA GLU A 501 18.87 -34.80 -19.94
C GLU A 501 17.57 -35.51 -19.61
N LYS A 502 17.38 -35.86 -18.33
CA LYS A 502 16.12 -36.47 -17.86
C LYS A 502 14.92 -35.54 -18.01
N ALA A 503 15.10 -34.25 -17.79
CA ALA A 503 14.06 -33.23 -17.86
C ALA A 503 13.49 -33.07 -19.30
N LYS A 504 14.19 -33.51 -20.33
CA LYS A 504 13.71 -33.47 -21.70
C LYS A 504 12.47 -34.34 -21.90
N GLU A 505 12.28 -35.38 -21.10
CA GLU A 505 11.05 -36.17 -21.06
C GLU A 505 10.09 -35.54 -20.04
N THR A 506 9.03 -34.92 -20.51
CA THR A 506 8.06 -34.22 -19.69
C THR A 506 6.62 -34.52 -20.15
N THR A 507 5.67 -33.76 -19.63
CA THR A 507 4.28 -33.78 -20.11
C THR A 507 3.96 -32.43 -20.74
N PHE A 508 2.95 -32.41 -21.62
CA PHE A 508 2.52 -31.13 -22.23
C PHE A 508 2.08 -30.10 -21.17
N ALA A 509 1.35 -30.56 -20.17
CA ALA A 509 0.90 -29.70 -19.06
C ALA A 509 2.08 -29.09 -18.30
N ARG A 510 3.10 -29.88 -17.97
CA ARG A 510 4.30 -29.38 -17.27
C ARG A 510 5.10 -28.43 -18.13
N PHE A 511 5.22 -28.72 -19.41
CA PHE A 511 5.92 -27.84 -20.34
C PHE A 511 5.24 -26.48 -20.43
N LEU A 512 3.91 -26.45 -20.55
CA LEU A 512 3.15 -25.20 -20.56
C LEU A 512 3.33 -24.41 -19.27
N TYR A 513 3.27 -25.08 -18.14
CA TYR A 513 3.52 -24.44 -16.85
C TYR A 513 4.93 -23.87 -16.76
N ALA A 514 5.92 -24.63 -17.23
CA ALA A 514 7.34 -24.22 -17.22
C ALA A 514 7.62 -22.98 -18.07
N LEU A 515 6.82 -22.69 -19.08
CA LEU A 515 6.96 -21.49 -19.91
C LEU A 515 6.70 -20.19 -19.12
N GLY A 516 6.04 -20.28 -17.95
CA GLY A 516 5.82 -19.14 -17.10
C GLY A 516 4.84 -18.11 -17.63
N ILE A 517 3.85 -18.55 -18.42
CA ILE A 517 2.80 -17.67 -18.94
C ILE A 517 2.04 -17.04 -17.79
N ARG A 518 1.86 -15.73 -17.83
CA ARG A 518 1.19 -14.97 -16.77
C ARG A 518 -0.20 -15.53 -16.51
N GLU A 519 -0.56 -15.70 -15.23
CA GLU A 519 -1.83 -16.24 -14.74
C GLU A 519 -2.09 -17.71 -15.09
N VAL A 520 -1.11 -18.40 -15.66
CA VAL A 520 -1.22 -19.85 -15.95
C VAL A 520 -0.47 -20.63 -14.86
N GLY A 521 -1.23 -21.17 -13.91
CA GLY A 521 -0.72 -22.10 -12.90
C GLY A 521 -0.76 -23.55 -13.40
N GLU A 522 -0.47 -24.50 -12.52
CA GLU A 522 -0.48 -25.94 -12.84
C GLU A 522 -1.83 -26.43 -13.36
N ALA A 523 -2.92 -26.06 -12.69
CA ALA A 523 -4.27 -26.48 -13.05
C ALA A 523 -4.68 -25.90 -14.41
N THR A 524 -4.39 -24.64 -14.68
CA THR A 524 -4.69 -23.98 -15.93
C THR A 524 -3.86 -24.58 -17.08
N ALA A 525 -2.57 -24.85 -16.84
CA ALA A 525 -1.71 -25.52 -17.81
C ALA A 525 -2.24 -26.92 -18.15
N ALA A 526 -2.67 -27.69 -17.16
CA ALA A 526 -3.28 -29.02 -17.37
C ALA A 526 -4.57 -28.90 -18.15
N GLY A 527 -5.42 -27.93 -17.86
CA GLY A 527 -6.66 -27.68 -18.58
C GLY A 527 -6.44 -27.33 -20.06
N LEU A 528 -5.48 -26.45 -20.32
CA LEU A 528 -5.10 -26.07 -21.69
C LEU A 528 -4.52 -27.26 -22.47
N ALA A 529 -3.65 -28.04 -21.85
CA ALA A 529 -3.07 -29.24 -22.47
C ALA A 529 -4.14 -30.28 -22.81
N ALA A 530 -5.05 -30.53 -21.89
CA ALA A 530 -6.15 -31.48 -22.10
C ALA A 530 -7.12 -31.05 -23.21
N TYR A 531 -7.44 -29.76 -23.26
CA TYR A 531 -8.39 -29.21 -24.22
C TYR A 531 -7.83 -29.18 -25.66
N PHE A 532 -6.62 -28.66 -25.83
CA PHE A 532 -6.02 -28.47 -27.16
C PHE A 532 -5.25 -29.67 -27.66
N GLY A 533 -4.71 -30.50 -26.77
CA GLY A 533 -3.98 -31.71 -27.09
C GLY A 533 -2.60 -31.52 -27.68
N THR A 534 -2.41 -30.54 -28.55
CA THR A 534 -1.12 -30.24 -29.19
C THR A 534 -0.71 -28.77 -29.00
N LEU A 535 0.60 -28.52 -29.05
CA LEU A 535 1.16 -27.19 -29.00
C LEU A 535 0.67 -26.33 -30.18
N GLU A 536 0.64 -26.88 -31.37
CA GLU A 536 0.19 -26.19 -32.58
C GLU A 536 -1.25 -25.72 -32.48
N ALA A 537 -2.16 -26.56 -31.94
CA ALA A 537 -3.55 -26.18 -31.72
C ALA A 537 -3.68 -25.03 -30.70
N LEU A 538 -2.88 -25.06 -29.63
CA LEU A 538 -2.86 -24.00 -28.62
C LEU A 538 -2.31 -22.69 -29.17
N GLU A 539 -1.22 -22.72 -29.92
CA GLU A 539 -0.63 -21.54 -30.55
C GLU A 539 -1.58 -20.86 -31.55
N ALA A 540 -2.38 -21.63 -32.25
CA ALA A 540 -3.35 -21.17 -33.26
C ALA A 540 -4.67 -20.68 -32.64
N ALA A 541 -4.92 -20.93 -31.37
CA ALA A 541 -6.20 -20.61 -30.71
C ALA A 541 -6.45 -19.12 -30.62
N SER A 542 -7.68 -18.71 -30.91
CA SER A 542 -8.15 -17.34 -30.64
C SER A 542 -8.45 -17.12 -29.15
N ILE A 543 -8.61 -15.87 -28.73
CA ILE A 543 -9.00 -15.54 -27.35
C ILE A 543 -10.36 -16.19 -27.03
N GLU A 544 -11.30 -16.17 -27.96
CA GLU A 544 -12.63 -16.80 -27.81
C GLU A 544 -12.53 -18.32 -27.63
N GLU A 545 -11.67 -18.98 -28.38
CA GLU A 545 -11.44 -20.41 -28.25
C GLU A 545 -10.78 -20.78 -26.91
N LEU A 546 -9.83 -19.96 -26.47
CA LEU A 546 -9.16 -20.15 -25.18
C LEU A 546 -10.15 -20.04 -24.01
N GLN A 547 -11.14 -19.17 -24.10
CA GLN A 547 -12.16 -19.01 -23.07
C GLN A 547 -13.11 -20.21 -22.95
N LYS A 548 -13.13 -21.10 -23.93
CA LYS A 548 -13.90 -22.36 -23.88
C LYS A 548 -13.28 -23.39 -22.94
N VAL A 549 -12.02 -23.22 -22.60
CA VAL A 549 -11.34 -24.06 -21.59
C VAL A 549 -11.95 -23.78 -20.21
N PRO A 550 -12.34 -24.79 -19.43
CA PRO A 550 -12.87 -24.58 -18.09
C PRO A 550 -11.91 -23.74 -17.21
N ASP A 551 -12.47 -22.79 -16.47
CA ASP A 551 -11.75 -21.86 -15.57
C ASP A 551 -10.81 -20.87 -16.28
N VAL A 552 -10.89 -20.73 -17.60
CA VAL A 552 -10.14 -19.72 -18.35
C VAL A 552 -11.08 -18.56 -18.73
N GLY A 553 -10.87 -17.41 -18.09
CA GLY A 553 -11.55 -16.17 -18.41
C GLY A 553 -10.79 -15.33 -19.42
N ILE A 554 -11.28 -14.11 -19.68
CA ILE A 554 -10.70 -13.18 -20.66
C ILE A 554 -9.25 -12.79 -20.31
N VAL A 555 -8.92 -12.63 -19.05
CA VAL A 555 -7.57 -12.22 -18.60
C VAL A 555 -6.55 -13.32 -18.91
N VAL A 556 -6.83 -14.54 -18.50
CA VAL A 556 -5.94 -15.70 -18.75
C VAL A 556 -5.83 -15.98 -20.24
N ALA A 557 -6.96 -15.98 -20.95
CA ALA A 557 -6.99 -16.20 -22.41
C ALA A 557 -6.15 -15.16 -23.15
N SER A 558 -6.22 -13.89 -22.75
CA SER A 558 -5.43 -12.81 -23.33
C SER A 558 -3.94 -13.01 -23.10
N HIS A 559 -3.52 -13.39 -21.89
CA HIS A 559 -2.11 -13.67 -21.59
C HIS A 559 -1.57 -14.84 -22.40
N VAL A 560 -2.33 -15.92 -22.53
CA VAL A 560 -1.93 -17.10 -23.32
C VAL A 560 -1.80 -16.71 -24.80
N HIS A 561 -2.79 -16.04 -25.34
CA HIS A 561 -2.78 -15.61 -26.74
C HIS A 561 -1.58 -14.70 -27.04
N ASN A 562 -1.34 -13.69 -26.21
CA ASN A 562 -0.24 -12.72 -26.38
C ASN A 562 1.13 -13.39 -26.25
N PHE A 563 1.26 -14.35 -25.34
CA PHE A 563 2.51 -15.10 -25.18
C PHE A 563 2.90 -15.84 -26.46
N PHE A 564 1.97 -16.53 -27.08
CA PHE A 564 2.22 -17.29 -28.32
C PHE A 564 2.23 -16.39 -29.56
N ALA A 565 1.66 -15.19 -29.51
CA ALA A 565 1.76 -14.22 -30.59
C ALA A 565 3.17 -13.59 -30.69
N GLU A 566 3.94 -13.62 -29.60
CA GLU A 566 5.30 -13.07 -29.56
C GLU A 566 6.27 -14.04 -30.25
N GLU A 567 6.87 -13.58 -31.36
CA GLU A 567 7.79 -14.37 -32.19
C GLU A 567 8.98 -14.90 -31.40
N SER A 568 9.57 -14.08 -30.51
CA SER A 568 10.72 -14.48 -29.71
C SER A 568 10.40 -15.65 -28.76
N ASN A 569 9.20 -15.71 -28.21
CA ASN A 569 8.75 -16.84 -27.39
C ASN A 569 8.62 -18.11 -28.23
N ARG A 570 8.02 -18.00 -29.41
CA ARG A 570 7.91 -19.14 -30.34
C ARG A 570 9.27 -19.65 -30.79
N ASN A 571 10.24 -18.77 -31.01
CA ASN A 571 11.60 -19.15 -31.36
C ASN A 571 12.28 -19.92 -30.23
N VAL A 572 12.14 -19.51 -29.00
CA VAL A 572 12.70 -20.24 -27.83
C VAL A 572 12.03 -21.61 -27.69
N ILE A 573 10.72 -21.70 -27.87
CA ILE A 573 9.99 -22.97 -27.86
C ILE A 573 10.53 -23.92 -28.94
N SER A 574 10.74 -23.41 -30.16
CA SER A 574 11.34 -24.18 -31.24
C SER A 574 12.74 -24.68 -30.91
N GLU A 575 13.56 -23.86 -30.27
CA GLU A 575 14.90 -24.25 -29.81
C GLU A 575 14.83 -25.33 -28.71
N LEU A 576 13.90 -25.20 -27.76
CA LEU A 576 13.67 -26.23 -26.73
C LEU A 576 13.31 -27.58 -27.36
N LEU A 577 12.43 -27.59 -28.35
CA LEU A 577 12.04 -28.81 -29.07
C LEU A 577 13.23 -29.37 -29.86
N ALA A 578 14.05 -28.51 -30.47
CA ALA A 578 15.27 -28.92 -31.19
C ALA A 578 16.32 -29.52 -30.24
N GLU A 579 16.37 -29.12 -28.98
CA GLU A 579 17.24 -29.70 -27.94
C GLU A 579 16.73 -31.04 -27.42
N GLY A 580 15.57 -31.51 -27.87
CA GLY A 580 15.03 -32.79 -27.53
C GLY A 580 13.94 -32.82 -26.46
N VAL A 581 13.46 -31.69 -26.03
CA VAL A 581 12.30 -31.64 -25.12
C VAL A 581 11.09 -32.18 -25.82
N HIS A 582 10.45 -33.18 -25.21
CA HIS A 582 9.32 -33.89 -25.82
C HIS A 582 8.36 -34.42 -24.76
N TRP A 583 7.16 -34.70 -25.18
CA TRP A 583 6.11 -35.33 -24.37
C TRP A 583 5.26 -36.25 -25.22
N PRO A 584 4.62 -37.26 -24.60
CA PRO A 584 3.66 -38.07 -25.33
C PRO A 584 2.43 -37.24 -25.70
N GLU A 585 1.81 -37.49 -26.84
CA GLU A 585 0.56 -36.84 -27.21
C GLU A 585 -0.49 -37.10 -26.13
N PRO A 586 -1.15 -36.04 -25.56
CA PRO A 586 -2.18 -36.26 -24.57
C PRO A 586 -3.35 -37.01 -25.21
N ILE A 587 -3.86 -37.99 -24.48
CA ILE A 587 -5.14 -38.59 -24.81
C ILE A 587 -6.20 -37.55 -24.52
N ILE A 588 -6.92 -37.06 -25.55
CA ILE A 588 -8.05 -36.15 -25.36
C ILE A 588 -9.16 -36.96 -24.70
N ILE A 589 -9.30 -36.79 -23.40
CA ILE A 589 -10.34 -37.46 -22.64
C ILE A 589 -11.59 -36.58 -22.68
N ASN A 590 -12.58 -37.01 -23.45
CA ASN A 590 -13.91 -36.40 -23.39
C ASN A 590 -14.54 -36.88 -22.07
N ALA A 591 -14.87 -35.96 -21.16
CA ALA A 591 -15.42 -36.28 -19.84
C ALA A 591 -16.69 -37.13 -19.91
N GLU A 592 -17.42 -37.06 -21.03
CA GLU A 592 -18.61 -37.86 -21.28
C GLU A 592 -18.31 -39.34 -21.64
N GLU A 593 -17.07 -39.65 -22.00
CA GLU A 593 -16.64 -41.00 -22.40
C GLU A 593 -15.90 -41.76 -21.28
N ILE A 594 -15.65 -41.13 -20.15
CA ILE A 594 -14.94 -41.74 -19.02
C ILE A 594 -15.93 -42.50 -18.13
N ASP A 595 -15.81 -43.81 -18.10
CA ASP A 595 -16.52 -44.65 -17.15
C ASP A 595 -15.70 -44.81 -15.86
N SER A 596 -15.90 -43.89 -14.95
CA SER A 596 -15.17 -43.82 -13.68
C SER A 596 -16.09 -43.35 -12.55
N PRO A 597 -15.89 -43.87 -11.30
CA PRO A 597 -16.62 -43.37 -10.13
C PRO A 597 -16.42 -41.87 -9.86
N PHE A 598 -15.35 -41.28 -10.41
CA PHE A 598 -14.99 -39.89 -10.20
C PHE A 598 -15.40 -38.99 -11.38
N ALA A 599 -15.87 -39.54 -12.47
CA ALA A 599 -16.22 -38.76 -13.66
C ALA A 599 -17.29 -37.69 -13.35
N GLY A 600 -17.01 -36.43 -13.70
CA GLY A 600 -17.92 -35.30 -13.50
C GLY A 600 -18.05 -34.83 -12.06
N LYS A 601 -17.33 -35.41 -11.12
CA LYS A 601 -17.38 -35.04 -9.70
C LYS A 601 -16.32 -34.00 -9.34
N THR A 602 -16.70 -33.09 -8.45
CA THR A 602 -15.75 -32.16 -7.80
C THR A 602 -15.24 -32.81 -6.52
N VAL A 603 -13.93 -33.03 -6.42
CA VAL A 603 -13.26 -33.76 -5.35
C VAL A 603 -12.31 -32.83 -4.60
N VAL A 604 -12.27 -32.94 -3.27
CA VAL A 604 -11.31 -32.24 -2.41
C VAL A 604 -10.48 -33.26 -1.65
N LEU A 605 -9.15 -33.08 -1.69
CA LEU A 605 -8.20 -33.87 -0.92
C LEU A 605 -7.86 -33.12 0.37
N THR A 606 -7.88 -33.82 1.52
CA THR A 606 -7.48 -33.27 2.82
C THR A 606 -6.70 -34.31 3.63
N GLY A 607 -5.84 -33.85 4.52
CA GLY A 607 -4.97 -34.71 5.32
C GLY A 607 -3.76 -35.24 4.54
N SER A 608 -2.99 -36.11 5.16
CA SER A 608 -1.81 -36.74 4.57
C SER A 608 -2.12 -38.10 3.99
N LEU A 609 -1.70 -38.36 2.75
CA LEU A 609 -1.82 -39.66 2.12
C LEU A 609 -0.54 -40.47 2.34
N SER A 610 -0.67 -41.76 2.71
CA SER A 610 0.46 -42.64 3.03
C SER A 610 1.00 -43.43 1.85
N GLN A 611 0.18 -43.71 0.84
CA GLN A 611 0.50 -44.60 -0.28
C GLN A 611 0.90 -43.84 -1.56
N MET A 612 0.59 -42.58 -1.66
CA MET A 612 0.97 -41.71 -2.77
C MET A 612 0.99 -40.25 -2.35
N SER A 613 1.65 -39.41 -3.11
CA SER A 613 1.64 -37.96 -2.87
C SER A 613 0.26 -37.38 -3.24
N ARG A 614 -0.10 -36.22 -2.67
CA ARG A 614 -1.31 -35.49 -3.07
C ARG A 614 -1.31 -35.13 -4.55
N ASP A 615 -0.14 -34.77 -5.09
CA ASP A 615 0.00 -34.40 -6.50
C ASP A 615 -0.26 -35.61 -7.41
N ASP A 616 0.23 -36.80 -7.05
CA ASP A 616 -0.03 -38.04 -7.80
C ASP A 616 -1.51 -38.43 -7.73
N ALA A 617 -2.12 -38.31 -6.55
CA ALA A 617 -3.55 -38.59 -6.38
C ALA A 617 -4.40 -37.63 -7.21
N LYS A 618 -4.07 -36.33 -7.19
CA LYS A 618 -4.72 -35.30 -8.01
C LYS A 618 -4.64 -35.61 -9.50
N ALA A 619 -3.45 -35.96 -9.99
CA ALA A 619 -3.23 -36.31 -11.40
C ALA A 619 -4.08 -37.52 -11.84
N ARG A 620 -4.12 -38.57 -11.03
CA ARG A 620 -4.93 -39.77 -11.33
C ARG A 620 -6.43 -39.47 -11.30
N LEU A 621 -6.90 -38.66 -10.38
CA LEU A 621 -8.31 -38.26 -10.31
C LEU A 621 -8.72 -37.43 -11.53
N VAL A 622 -7.86 -36.49 -11.95
CA VAL A 622 -8.12 -35.69 -13.15
C VAL A 622 -8.17 -36.57 -14.40
N GLU A 623 -7.26 -37.54 -14.54
CA GLU A 623 -7.29 -38.53 -15.63
C GLU A 623 -8.61 -39.33 -15.69
N LEU A 624 -9.22 -39.54 -14.52
CA LEU A 624 -10.51 -40.26 -14.43
C LEU A 624 -11.73 -39.35 -14.52
N GLY A 625 -11.55 -38.08 -14.90
CA GLY A 625 -12.63 -37.13 -15.16
C GLY A 625 -13.10 -36.30 -13.96
N ALA A 626 -12.38 -36.34 -12.85
CA ALA A 626 -12.70 -35.53 -11.68
C ALA A 626 -12.14 -34.11 -11.79
N LYS A 627 -12.84 -33.15 -11.18
CA LYS A 627 -12.33 -31.81 -10.93
C LYS A 627 -11.83 -31.76 -9.49
N VAL A 628 -10.54 -31.49 -9.28
CA VAL A 628 -9.95 -31.39 -7.93
C VAL A 628 -9.90 -29.93 -7.49
N ALA A 629 -10.62 -29.62 -6.40
CA ALA A 629 -10.68 -28.27 -5.83
C ALA A 629 -9.88 -28.19 -4.51
N GLY A 630 -9.43 -26.97 -4.17
CA GLY A 630 -8.64 -26.70 -2.97
C GLY A 630 -9.47 -26.46 -1.69
N SER A 631 -10.77 -26.21 -1.83
CA SER A 631 -11.65 -25.91 -0.70
C SER A 631 -12.99 -26.62 -0.82
N VAL A 632 -13.57 -26.96 0.34
CA VAL A 632 -14.89 -27.60 0.44
C VAL A 632 -15.98 -26.53 0.33
N SER A 633 -16.96 -26.76 -0.53
CA SER A 633 -18.13 -25.90 -0.72
C SER A 633 -19.37 -26.77 -0.98
N LYS A 634 -20.54 -26.13 -1.10
CA LYS A 634 -21.79 -26.82 -1.47
C LYS A 634 -21.72 -27.53 -2.84
N LYS A 635 -20.78 -27.15 -3.68
CA LYS A 635 -20.53 -27.73 -5.01
C LYS A 635 -19.59 -28.94 -4.97
N THR A 636 -18.99 -29.24 -3.83
CA THR A 636 -18.12 -30.40 -3.65
C THR A 636 -18.95 -31.68 -3.59
N ASP A 637 -18.59 -32.68 -4.41
CA ASP A 637 -19.30 -33.97 -4.48
C ASP A 637 -18.69 -35.02 -3.57
N LEU A 638 -17.37 -34.98 -3.37
CA LEU A 638 -16.63 -35.98 -2.61
C LEU A 638 -15.43 -35.36 -1.91
N VAL A 639 -15.19 -35.77 -0.69
CA VAL A 639 -13.96 -35.43 0.06
C VAL A 639 -13.20 -36.72 0.34
N ILE A 640 -11.91 -36.72 0.00
CA ILE A 640 -10.98 -37.81 0.31
C ILE A 640 -10.12 -37.36 1.48
N ALA A 641 -10.31 -38.01 2.63
CA ALA A 641 -9.65 -37.66 3.88
C ALA A 641 -8.55 -38.67 4.21
N GLY A 642 -7.32 -38.17 4.24
CA GLY A 642 -6.17 -38.92 4.76
C GLY A 642 -5.99 -38.74 6.26
N GLU A 643 -4.81 -39.09 6.78
CA GLU A 643 -4.47 -38.90 8.19
C GLU A 643 -4.39 -37.42 8.56
N ALA A 644 -4.76 -37.09 9.80
CA ALA A 644 -4.74 -35.72 10.32
C ALA A 644 -5.57 -34.71 9.50
N ALA A 645 -6.71 -35.16 8.96
CA ALA A 645 -7.65 -34.28 8.27
C ALA A 645 -8.24 -33.24 9.23
N GLY A 646 -8.15 -31.98 8.86
CA GLY A 646 -8.53 -30.84 9.72
C GLY A 646 -9.89 -30.24 9.38
N SER A 647 -9.95 -28.90 9.30
CA SER A 647 -11.17 -28.11 9.10
C SER A 647 -11.97 -28.46 7.83
N LYS A 648 -11.32 -28.93 6.77
CA LYS A 648 -12.00 -29.34 5.54
C LYS A 648 -12.89 -30.56 5.74
N LEU A 649 -12.44 -31.54 6.56
CA LEU A 649 -13.25 -32.71 6.92
C LEU A 649 -14.47 -32.28 7.74
N ALA A 650 -14.28 -31.42 8.74
CA ALA A 650 -15.37 -30.91 9.57
C ALA A 650 -16.42 -30.18 8.72
N LYS A 651 -15.98 -29.36 7.77
CA LYS A 651 -16.87 -28.64 6.85
C LYS A 651 -17.64 -29.59 5.91
N ALA A 652 -16.99 -30.65 5.44
CA ALA A 652 -17.66 -31.67 4.62
C ALA A 652 -18.74 -32.39 5.40
N GLN A 653 -18.48 -32.75 6.66
CA GLN A 653 -19.47 -33.37 7.56
C GLN A 653 -20.64 -32.43 7.84
N GLU A 654 -20.38 -31.16 8.08
CA GLU A 654 -21.41 -30.13 8.27
C GLU A 654 -22.32 -29.98 7.04
N LEU A 655 -21.76 -30.01 5.86
CA LEU A 655 -22.48 -29.86 4.59
C LEU A 655 -23.12 -31.18 4.08
N GLY A 656 -22.90 -32.31 4.78
CA GLY A 656 -23.43 -33.61 4.37
C GLY A 656 -22.78 -34.19 3.11
N ILE A 657 -21.55 -33.81 2.81
CA ILE A 657 -20.80 -34.30 1.65
C ILE A 657 -20.21 -35.69 1.95
N GLU A 658 -20.24 -36.57 0.96
CA GLU A 658 -19.64 -37.90 1.07
C GLU A 658 -18.13 -37.80 1.34
N VAL A 659 -17.66 -38.56 2.32
CA VAL A 659 -16.24 -38.62 2.70
C VAL A 659 -15.78 -40.07 2.58
N ILE A 660 -14.64 -40.26 1.89
CA ILE A 660 -13.95 -41.56 1.81
C ILE A 660 -12.53 -41.43 2.31
N ASP A 661 -11.94 -42.55 2.75
CA ASP A 661 -10.54 -42.61 3.15
C ASP A 661 -9.61 -42.94 1.96
N GLU A 662 -8.29 -42.94 2.22
CA GLU A 662 -7.27 -43.27 1.20
C GLU A 662 -7.44 -44.69 0.67
N ALA A 663 -7.76 -45.66 1.53
CA ALA A 663 -7.95 -47.07 1.12
C ALA A 663 -9.10 -47.23 0.13
N GLU A 664 -10.24 -46.59 0.38
CA GLU A 664 -11.39 -46.58 -0.54
C GLU A 664 -11.07 -45.83 -1.83
N MET A 665 -10.34 -44.73 -1.77
CA MET A 665 -9.85 -44.03 -2.97
C MET A 665 -9.00 -44.93 -3.83
N LEU A 666 -8.03 -45.66 -3.25
CA LEU A 666 -7.16 -46.60 -3.98
C LEU A 666 -7.95 -47.73 -4.60
N ARG A 667 -8.95 -48.26 -3.92
CA ARG A 667 -9.85 -49.29 -4.44
C ARG A 667 -10.62 -48.77 -5.66
N LEU A 668 -11.14 -47.56 -5.60
CA LEU A 668 -11.89 -46.94 -6.72
C LEU A 668 -10.98 -46.53 -7.87
N LEU A 669 -9.68 -46.24 -7.61
CA LEU A 669 -8.70 -45.99 -8.66
C LEU A 669 -8.28 -47.23 -9.42
N GLY A 670 -8.69 -48.45 -8.98
CA GLY A 670 -8.41 -49.71 -9.64
C GLY A 670 -6.99 -50.22 -9.50
N SER A 671 -6.30 -49.81 -8.46
CA SER A 671 -4.93 -50.22 -8.18
C SER A 671 -4.86 -51.56 -7.47
#